data_2e549a24281d04b786725ce975787e74
#
_entry.id   2e549a24281d04b786725ce975787e74
#
_cell.length_a   1.000
_cell.length_b   1.000
_cell.length_c   1.000
_cell.angle_alpha   90.00
_cell.angle_beta   90.00
_cell.angle_gamma   90.00
#
_symmetry.space_group_name_H-M   'P 1'
#
loop_
_entity.id
_entity.type
_entity.pdbx_description
1 polymer ?
#
loop_
_entity_poly.entity_id
_entity_poly.type
_entity_poly.pdbx_seq_one_letter_code
_entity_poly.pdbx_strand_id
1 'polypeptide(L)'
;MLTLEGMVEDIIFRNESNSYTVATLDTTDGKATIVGYIPFINIGETLRAEGEWIYHPNYGEQLEISNVSIVVPSTLNGIEKYLSSGLIPYIGPKTAKRIVERFGLDALDIIQCNPERLKEIEGIGDKKLEKIVEAFREQGELRDIMVFLQQYGITPNYGIRIYKKYGKDTINIIMENPYRLSEDIFGIGFKTADKIAQNMGISRESPYRIEGGIRFIINKYAGNGHSYVPREELIQSTSELLGVESVLIEESIRDLAVKGIIHILNIAEKILIYYTPFHIAENNVSRKVVELSRVELDSFEIDIDKAIQTIEGEDGIKFANKQREAIKESIENGVVVITGGPGTGKTTTINAIIKIFENQGLTVKLAAPTGRAAKRMTETTGREAKTIHRLLEYSFMEEEMAFGLDEDNPLETDLLIIDEASMIDILLMNNLLKALVPGTRLILVGDVDQLPSVGAGNVLNDIIKSEVVKVVKLDEIFRQAEESMIVVNAHRINKGQFPFLNEKGKDFYFIRENNPTNIVNIVLSLCKDRLPNYYGIDSLRDIQVLTPMKKGDVGINALNKHLQNILNPKAYGKEEKIIGDELFRVGDKVMQIKNNYSTEWEIIKGGTIQEKGEGVFNGDFGFVMDINQDDRIMKILFDDEKEVEYNFNQLDELKLSYATTVHKSQGSEFPVVVMPIYWGPPMLLTRNLLYTAITRAKNLVVLVGEERYLRTMIGNNRITKRYSSLDYKIRNILTMF
;
A
#
# COMPACT_ATOMS: atom_id res chain seq x y z
N MET A 1 -24.17 31.58 -8.80
CA MET A 1 -23.53 31.52 -7.48
C MET A 1 -24.21 32.55 -6.59
N LEU A 2 -24.69 32.13 -5.45
CA LEU A 2 -25.27 32.98 -4.44
C LEU A 2 -24.28 33.14 -3.30
N THR A 3 -24.24 34.33 -2.69
CA THR A 3 -23.40 34.61 -1.52
C THR A 3 -24.31 34.69 -0.30
N LEU A 4 -24.02 33.93 0.73
CA LEU A 4 -24.72 33.91 2.00
C LEU A 4 -23.73 34.29 3.11
N GLU A 5 -24.14 35.25 3.95
CA GLU A 5 -23.35 35.62 5.13
C GLU A 5 -24.16 35.34 6.39
N GLY A 6 -23.54 34.63 7.33
CA GLY A 6 -24.20 34.23 8.56
C GLY A 6 -23.25 33.73 9.62
N MET A 7 -23.70 33.72 10.87
CA MET A 7 -22.93 33.17 11.99
C MET A 7 -23.20 31.68 12.13
N VAL A 8 -22.15 30.89 12.34
CA VAL A 8 -22.25 29.45 12.60
C VAL A 8 -22.93 29.21 13.94
N GLU A 9 -24.16 28.72 13.89
CA GLU A 9 -24.94 28.41 15.09
C GLU A 9 -24.61 27.01 15.62
N ASP A 10 -24.51 26.03 14.72
CA ASP A 10 -24.21 24.63 15.06
C ASP A 10 -23.45 23.94 13.96
N ILE A 11 -22.62 22.97 14.34
CA ILE A 11 -21.92 22.09 13.43
C ILE A 11 -22.53 20.70 13.56
N ILE A 12 -23.48 20.40 12.66
CA ILE A 12 -24.24 19.15 12.65
C ILE A 12 -23.31 17.96 12.37
N PHE A 13 -22.34 18.15 11.46
CA PHE A 13 -21.41 17.10 11.08
C PHE A 13 -20.08 17.71 10.62
N ARG A 14 -18.97 17.10 11.03
CA ARG A 14 -17.64 17.40 10.51
C ARG A 14 -16.85 16.12 10.32
N ASN A 15 -16.28 15.96 9.15
CA ASN A 15 -15.29 14.91 8.89
C ASN A 15 -13.89 15.49 9.12
N GLU A 16 -13.22 15.05 10.18
CA GLU A 16 -11.89 15.58 10.55
C GLU A 16 -10.80 15.26 9.54
N SER A 17 -10.95 14.18 8.75
CA SER A 17 -9.93 13.78 7.78
C SER A 17 -9.96 14.61 6.50
N ASN A 18 -11.14 15.08 6.06
CA ASN A 18 -11.30 15.81 4.81
C ASN A 18 -11.98 17.17 4.97
N SER A 19 -12.30 17.58 6.21
CA SER A 19 -12.98 18.84 6.55
C SER A 19 -14.35 19.06 5.87
N TYR A 20 -14.99 17.97 5.38
CA TYR A 20 -16.36 18.08 4.90
C TYR A 20 -17.27 18.34 6.09
N THR A 21 -17.99 19.44 6.04
CA THR A 21 -18.78 19.95 7.16
C THR A 21 -20.22 20.21 6.73
N VAL A 22 -21.15 19.89 7.60
CA VAL A 22 -22.56 20.31 7.55
C VAL A 22 -22.78 21.20 8.76
N ALA A 23 -23.15 22.46 8.53
CA ALA A 23 -23.33 23.41 9.59
C ALA A 23 -24.60 24.25 9.37
N THR A 24 -25.16 24.77 10.44
CA THR A 24 -26.26 25.73 10.38
C THR A 24 -25.71 27.14 10.55
N LEU A 25 -26.04 28.01 9.61
CA LEU A 25 -25.76 29.43 9.69
C LEU A 25 -27.02 30.18 10.15
N ASP A 26 -26.85 31.07 11.10
CA ASP A 26 -27.85 32.09 11.47
C ASP A 26 -27.58 33.33 10.60
N THR A 27 -28.48 33.58 9.64
CA THR A 27 -28.36 34.66 8.67
C THR A 27 -29.45 35.74 8.92
N THR A 28 -29.32 36.87 8.24
CA THR A 28 -30.35 37.94 8.30
C THR A 28 -31.73 37.49 7.83
N ASP A 29 -31.78 36.46 6.97
CA ASP A 29 -33.00 35.94 6.36
C ASP A 29 -33.51 34.66 7.04
N GLY A 30 -32.85 34.22 8.11
CA GLY A 30 -33.18 33.01 8.87
C GLY A 30 -32.06 31.96 8.86
N LYS A 31 -32.35 30.75 9.38
CA LYS A 31 -31.37 29.68 9.45
C LYS A 31 -31.20 29.00 8.10
N ALA A 32 -29.95 28.84 7.68
CA ALA A 32 -29.56 28.15 6.45
C ALA A 32 -28.60 27.01 6.75
N THR A 33 -28.82 25.83 6.15
CA THR A 33 -27.87 24.71 6.24
C THR A 33 -26.88 24.84 5.11
N ILE A 34 -25.60 24.82 5.45
CA ILE A 34 -24.48 24.82 4.50
C ILE A 34 -23.79 23.47 4.50
N VAL A 35 -23.35 23.02 3.34
CA VAL A 35 -22.62 21.76 3.16
C VAL A 35 -21.44 21.94 2.23
N GLY A 36 -20.30 21.37 2.58
CA GLY A 36 -19.12 21.43 1.74
C GLY A 36 -17.83 21.22 2.51
N TYR A 37 -16.73 21.45 1.83
CA TYR A 37 -15.40 21.37 2.45
C TYR A 37 -15.09 22.71 3.13
N ILE A 38 -15.35 22.77 4.43
CA ILE A 38 -15.19 23.98 5.23
C ILE A 38 -14.14 23.69 6.32
N PRO A 39 -12.88 24.07 6.09
CA PRO A 39 -11.85 23.92 7.12
C PRO A 39 -12.08 24.97 8.21
N PHE A 40 -11.90 24.57 9.45
CA PHE A 40 -11.80 25.48 10.61
C PHE A 40 -12.98 26.42 10.81
N ILE A 41 -14.21 25.92 10.66
CA ILE A 41 -15.36 26.68 11.18
C ILE A 41 -15.61 26.25 12.61
N ASN A 42 -16.01 27.24 13.41
CA ASN A 42 -16.38 27.04 14.79
C ASN A 42 -17.69 27.72 15.06
N ILE A 43 -18.39 27.21 16.06
CA ILE A 43 -19.65 27.84 16.51
C ILE A 43 -19.33 29.27 16.96
N GLY A 44 -20.10 30.22 16.44
CA GLY A 44 -19.94 31.66 16.71
C GLY A 44 -19.09 32.44 15.70
N GLU A 45 -18.42 31.77 14.75
CA GLU A 45 -17.74 32.45 13.64
C GLU A 45 -18.75 32.94 12.60
N THR A 46 -18.47 34.10 11.99
CA THR A 46 -19.26 34.60 10.86
C THR A 46 -18.59 34.14 9.55
N LEU A 47 -19.39 33.51 8.70
CA LEU A 47 -18.93 33.02 7.40
C LEU A 47 -19.61 33.79 6.27
N ARG A 48 -18.83 34.05 5.22
CA ARG A 48 -19.35 34.39 3.90
C ARG A 48 -19.14 33.18 3.00
N ALA A 49 -20.23 32.50 2.65
CA ALA A 49 -20.27 31.30 1.85
C ALA A 49 -20.82 31.61 0.45
N GLU A 50 -20.14 31.13 -0.59
CA GLU A 50 -20.58 31.20 -1.98
C GLU A 50 -20.86 29.79 -2.48
N GLY A 51 -22.02 29.56 -3.10
CA GLY A 51 -22.42 28.24 -3.51
C GLY A 51 -23.71 28.22 -4.32
N GLU A 52 -24.25 27.01 -4.45
CA GLU A 52 -25.51 26.73 -5.13
C GLU A 52 -26.46 25.97 -4.19
N TRP A 53 -27.75 26.32 -4.22
CA TRP A 53 -28.72 25.59 -3.45
C TRP A 53 -28.98 24.24 -4.07
N ILE A 54 -28.87 23.19 -3.26
CA ILE A 54 -29.20 21.81 -3.61
C ILE A 54 -30.31 21.30 -2.70
N TYR A 55 -31.11 20.38 -3.20
CA TYR A 55 -32.13 19.73 -2.40
C TYR A 55 -31.70 18.30 -2.04
N HIS A 56 -31.47 18.03 -0.77
CA HIS A 56 -31.14 16.71 -0.28
C HIS A 56 -32.42 15.97 0.12
N PRO A 57 -32.66 14.71 -0.38
CA PRO A 57 -33.92 13.99 -0.13
C PRO A 57 -34.29 13.81 1.35
N ASN A 58 -33.31 13.69 2.24
CA ASN A 58 -33.53 13.45 3.66
C ASN A 58 -33.37 14.69 4.54
N TYR A 59 -32.65 15.74 4.07
CA TYR A 59 -32.26 16.88 4.89
C TYR A 59 -32.74 18.21 4.33
N GLY A 60 -33.49 18.18 3.23
CA GLY A 60 -34.11 19.40 2.65
C GLY A 60 -33.10 20.27 1.88
N GLU A 61 -33.40 21.57 1.85
CA GLU A 61 -32.63 22.57 1.12
C GLU A 61 -31.32 22.89 1.84
N GLN A 62 -30.20 22.82 1.10
CA GLN A 62 -28.86 23.05 1.61
C GLN A 62 -28.04 23.86 0.60
N LEU A 63 -27.18 24.76 1.05
CA LEU A 63 -26.25 25.49 0.20
C LEU A 63 -24.96 24.65 0.07
N GLU A 64 -24.71 24.08 -1.09
CA GLU A 64 -23.44 23.42 -1.41
C GLU A 64 -22.38 24.48 -1.71
N ILE A 65 -21.35 24.54 -0.86
CA ILE A 65 -20.37 25.62 -0.87
C ILE A 65 -19.26 25.31 -1.89
N SER A 66 -19.02 26.28 -2.77
CA SER A 66 -17.87 26.31 -3.68
C SER A 66 -16.71 27.14 -3.11
N ASN A 67 -17.01 28.19 -2.34
CA ASN A 67 -16.04 29.06 -1.68
C ASN A 67 -16.56 29.52 -0.33
N VAL A 68 -15.67 29.66 0.65
CA VAL A 68 -16.00 30.14 1.99
C VAL A 68 -14.88 31.01 2.54
N SER A 69 -15.25 32.12 3.16
CA SER A 69 -14.33 32.99 3.87
C SER A 69 -14.88 33.29 5.28
N ILE A 70 -13.97 33.27 6.26
CA ILE A 70 -14.29 33.59 7.64
C ILE A 70 -14.23 35.12 7.76
N VAL A 71 -15.33 35.70 8.26
CA VAL A 71 -15.41 37.14 8.56
C VAL A 71 -15.21 37.30 10.07
N VAL A 72 -14.35 38.22 10.47
CA VAL A 72 -14.13 38.49 11.90
C VAL A 72 -15.46 38.89 12.51
N PRO A 73 -15.89 38.31 13.65
CA PRO A 73 -17.15 38.63 14.27
C PRO A 73 -17.23 40.13 14.61
N SER A 74 -18.21 40.81 14.07
CA SER A 74 -18.42 42.26 14.27
C SER A 74 -19.53 42.59 15.28
N THR A 75 -20.13 41.55 15.88
CA THR A 75 -21.21 41.72 16.89
C THR A 75 -20.75 41.20 18.25
N LEU A 76 -21.23 41.82 19.34
CA LEU A 76 -20.89 41.39 20.71
C LEU A 76 -21.20 39.92 20.96
N ASN A 77 -22.33 39.42 20.50
CA ASN A 77 -22.72 38.01 20.61
C ASN A 77 -21.82 37.09 19.80
N GLY A 78 -21.41 37.52 18.61
CA GLY A 78 -20.46 36.77 17.77
C GLY A 78 -19.09 36.65 18.45
N ILE A 79 -18.57 37.74 19.01
CA ILE A 79 -17.28 37.73 19.73
C ILE A 79 -17.36 36.86 20.98
N GLU A 80 -18.46 36.93 21.76
CA GLU A 80 -18.64 36.07 22.94
C GLU A 80 -18.65 34.58 22.58
N LYS A 81 -19.41 34.19 21.55
CA LYS A 81 -19.48 32.81 21.08
C LYS A 81 -18.13 32.33 20.53
N TYR A 82 -17.43 33.17 19.76
CA TYR A 82 -16.11 32.87 19.24
C TYR A 82 -15.10 32.59 20.36
N LEU A 83 -15.04 33.47 21.36
CA LEU A 83 -14.14 33.31 22.50
C LEU A 83 -14.49 32.09 23.38
N SER A 84 -15.79 31.71 23.43
CA SER A 84 -16.26 30.58 24.23
C SER A 84 -16.26 29.26 23.52
N SER A 85 -15.86 29.20 22.25
CA SER A 85 -15.91 28.01 21.37
C SER A 85 -15.03 26.84 21.82
N GLY A 86 -14.15 27.04 22.81
CA GLY A 86 -13.18 26.01 23.27
C GLY A 86 -11.85 26.03 22.53
N LEU A 87 -11.70 26.86 21.50
CA LEU A 87 -10.47 26.97 20.70
C LEU A 87 -9.36 27.68 21.45
N ILE A 88 -9.72 28.61 22.32
CA ILE A 88 -8.77 29.38 23.13
C ILE A 88 -8.76 28.75 24.53
N PRO A 89 -7.67 28.16 24.98
CA PRO A 89 -7.60 27.53 26.29
C PRO A 89 -7.84 28.55 27.38
N TYR A 90 -8.51 28.14 28.45
CA TYR A 90 -8.87 28.95 29.61
C TYR A 90 -9.93 30.04 29.38
N ILE A 91 -10.46 30.22 28.16
CA ILE A 91 -11.62 31.07 27.89
C ILE A 91 -12.88 30.19 27.72
N GLY A 92 -13.57 29.94 28.84
CA GLY A 92 -14.90 29.31 28.80
C GLY A 92 -16.00 30.37 28.70
N PRO A 93 -17.29 29.95 28.60
CA PRO A 93 -18.43 30.88 28.43
C PRO A 93 -18.47 32.03 29.43
N LYS A 94 -18.18 31.77 30.70
CA LYS A 94 -18.16 32.80 31.74
C LYS A 94 -17.05 33.83 31.54
N THR A 95 -15.87 33.38 31.12
CA THR A 95 -14.71 34.24 30.88
C THR A 95 -14.90 35.04 29.60
N ALA A 96 -15.40 34.42 28.53
CA ALA A 96 -15.74 35.10 27.27
C ALA A 96 -16.75 36.24 27.50
N LYS A 97 -17.81 35.99 28.25
CA LYS A 97 -18.80 36.97 28.61
C LYS A 97 -18.20 38.19 29.34
N ARG A 98 -17.33 37.95 30.34
CA ARG A 98 -16.63 39.03 31.08
C ARG A 98 -15.67 39.83 30.18
N ILE A 99 -14.98 39.16 29.23
CA ILE A 99 -14.12 39.84 28.27
C ILE A 99 -14.95 40.78 27.38
N VAL A 100 -16.06 40.28 26.83
CA VAL A 100 -16.93 41.08 25.96
C VAL A 100 -17.65 42.19 26.74
N GLU A 101 -18.10 41.96 27.97
CA GLU A 101 -18.67 43.00 28.85
C GLU A 101 -17.66 44.10 29.15
N ARG A 102 -16.38 43.79 29.29
CA ARG A 102 -15.33 44.76 29.63
C ARG A 102 -14.81 45.52 28.42
N PHE A 103 -14.61 44.85 27.29
CA PHE A 103 -13.89 45.39 26.14
C PHE A 103 -14.78 45.61 24.90
N GLY A 104 -16.03 45.12 24.93
CA GLY A 104 -16.98 45.34 23.84
C GLY A 104 -16.49 44.73 22.49
N LEU A 105 -16.67 45.51 21.42
CA LEU A 105 -16.25 45.14 20.07
C LEU A 105 -14.72 45.08 19.91
N ASP A 106 -13.96 45.76 20.78
CA ASP A 106 -12.51 45.81 20.74
C ASP A 106 -11.85 44.56 21.39
N ALA A 107 -12.64 43.61 21.87
CA ALA A 107 -12.12 42.46 22.64
C ALA A 107 -11.07 41.65 21.86
N LEU A 108 -11.29 41.40 20.58
CA LEU A 108 -10.34 40.65 19.73
C LEU A 108 -9.08 41.46 19.46
N ASP A 109 -9.18 42.74 19.19
CA ASP A 109 -8.05 43.64 18.98
C ASP A 109 -7.19 43.78 20.27
N ILE A 110 -7.84 43.76 21.44
CA ILE A 110 -7.13 43.78 22.71
C ILE A 110 -6.35 42.48 22.93
N ILE A 111 -6.94 41.33 22.61
CA ILE A 111 -6.21 40.04 22.70
C ILE A 111 -4.99 40.02 21.77
N GLN A 112 -5.11 40.60 20.59
CA GLN A 112 -4.08 40.63 19.57
C GLN A 112 -2.99 41.69 19.83
N CYS A 113 -3.39 42.92 20.16
CA CYS A 113 -2.49 44.06 20.19
C CYS A 113 -2.08 44.50 21.60
N ASN A 114 -2.94 44.28 22.62
CA ASN A 114 -2.72 44.71 23.98
C ASN A 114 -3.13 43.64 25.02
N PRO A 115 -2.58 42.41 24.92
CA PRO A 115 -3.03 41.27 25.70
C PRO A 115 -2.89 41.42 27.21
N GLU A 116 -1.99 42.26 27.68
CA GLU A 116 -1.82 42.59 29.11
C GLU A 116 -3.12 43.12 29.79
N ARG A 117 -3.99 43.75 29.01
CA ARG A 117 -5.28 44.22 29.50
C ARG A 117 -6.24 43.09 29.88
N LEU A 118 -6.05 41.89 29.38
CA LEU A 118 -6.82 40.72 29.81
C LEU A 118 -6.66 40.40 31.30
N LYS A 119 -5.61 40.91 31.94
CA LYS A 119 -5.43 40.79 33.38
C LYS A 119 -6.44 41.61 34.19
N GLU A 120 -7.13 42.56 33.52
CA GLU A 120 -8.28 43.26 34.13
C GLU A 120 -9.46 42.32 34.40
N ILE A 121 -9.46 41.13 33.79
CA ILE A 121 -10.50 40.12 33.96
C ILE A 121 -10.13 39.16 35.07
N GLU A 122 -10.99 39.06 36.06
CA GLU A 122 -10.79 38.18 37.21
C GLU A 122 -10.60 36.71 36.78
N GLY A 123 -9.51 36.12 37.21
CA GLY A 123 -9.15 34.73 36.91
C GLY A 123 -8.20 34.55 35.73
N ILE A 124 -7.74 35.58 35.06
CA ILE A 124 -6.67 35.60 34.06
C ILE A 124 -5.40 36.15 34.69
N GLY A 125 -4.47 35.23 35.07
CA GLY A 125 -3.12 35.58 35.53
C GLY A 125 -2.08 35.31 34.44
N ASP A 126 -0.81 35.61 34.71
CA ASP A 126 0.32 35.54 33.73
C ASP A 126 0.37 34.24 32.92
N LYS A 127 0.31 33.08 33.59
CA LYS A 127 0.36 31.78 32.93
C LYS A 127 -0.81 31.49 32.00
N LYS A 128 -2.00 32.00 32.32
CA LYS A 128 -3.15 31.83 31.44
C LYS A 128 -3.12 32.82 30.29
N LEU A 129 -2.69 34.05 30.56
CA LEU A 129 -2.51 35.08 29.56
C LEU A 129 -1.57 34.60 28.44
N GLU A 130 -0.41 34.08 28.79
CA GLU A 130 0.58 33.57 27.84
C GLU A 130 -0.03 32.52 26.92
N LYS A 131 -0.73 31.53 27.47
CA LYS A 131 -1.39 30.47 26.68
C LYS A 131 -2.57 30.94 25.84
N ILE A 132 -3.34 31.95 26.33
CA ILE A 132 -4.43 32.58 25.57
C ILE A 132 -3.86 33.29 24.34
N VAL A 133 -2.80 34.07 24.54
CA VAL A 133 -2.15 34.85 23.47
C VAL A 133 -1.52 33.92 22.44
N GLU A 134 -0.84 32.87 22.88
CA GLU A 134 -0.22 31.86 22.01
C GLU A 134 -1.28 31.19 21.12
N ALA A 135 -2.35 30.67 21.70
CA ALA A 135 -3.42 30.00 20.95
C ALA A 135 -4.15 30.95 19.98
N PHE A 136 -4.39 32.19 20.40
CA PHE A 136 -5.04 33.20 19.55
C PHE A 136 -4.16 33.58 18.35
N ARG A 137 -2.84 33.65 18.55
CA ARG A 137 -1.86 33.94 17.50
C ARG A 137 -1.74 32.77 16.54
N GLU A 138 -1.68 31.52 17.02
CA GLU A 138 -1.64 30.32 16.17
C GLU A 138 -2.84 30.24 15.24
N GLN A 139 -4.05 30.58 15.72
CA GLN A 139 -5.24 30.60 14.91
C GLN A 139 -5.23 31.70 13.83
N GLY A 140 -4.70 32.89 14.17
CA GLY A 140 -4.51 33.96 13.21
C GLY A 140 -3.56 33.57 12.08
N GLU A 141 -2.39 33.00 12.45
CA GLU A 141 -1.37 32.54 11.51
C GLU A 141 -1.91 31.43 10.57
N LEU A 142 -2.63 30.47 11.14
CA LEU A 142 -3.25 29.40 10.34
C LEU A 142 -4.26 29.95 9.30
N ARG A 143 -5.11 30.90 9.71
CA ARG A 143 -6.07 31.56 8.82
C ARG A 143 -5.37 32.28 7.66
N ASP A 144 -4.32 33.05 7.94
CA ASP A 144 -3.58 33.81 6.93
C ASP A 144 -2.91 32.85 5.93
N ILE A 145 -2.32 31.76 6.42
CA ILE A 145 -1.77 30.70 5.60
C ILE A 145 -2.84 30.05 4.71
N MET A 146 -4.01 29.75 5.26
CA MET A 146 -5.10 29.15 4.49
C MET A 146 -5.62 30.08 3.38
N VAL A 147 -5.76 31.37 3.66
CA VAL A 147 -6.14 32.38 2.65
C VAL A 147 -5.09 32.44 1.55
N PHE A 148 -3.79 32.45 1.89
CA PHE A 148 -2.70 32.40 0.94
C PHE A 148 -2.77 31.14 0.06
N LEU A 149 -2.93 29.96 0.65
CA LEU A 149 -2.97 28.68 -0.06
C LEU A 149 -4.15 28.59 -1.03
N GLN A 150 -5.32 29.11 -0.63
CA GLN A 150 -6.52 29.12 -1.48
C GLN A 150 -6.36 29.99 -2.73
N GLN A 151 -5.62 31.10 -2.65
CA GLN A 151 -5.34 31.96 -3.82
C GLN A 151 -4.66 31.21 -4.96
N TYR A 152 -3.87 30.16 -4.62
CA TYR A 152 -3.15 29.33 -5.60
C TYR A 152 -3.87 28.01 -5.91
N GLY A 153 -5.13 27.86 -5.46
CA GLY A 153 -5.97 26.69 -5.74
C GLY A 153 -5.64 25.46 -4.90
N ILE A 154 -4.99 25.64 -3.75
CA ILE A 154 -4.76 24.56 -2.78
C ILE A 154 -6.06 24.39 -1.97
N THR A 155 -6.60 23.18 -2.00
CA THR A 155 -7.81 22.89 -1.25
C THR A 155 -7.54 22.91 0.26
N PRO A 156 -8.55 23.24 1.07
CA PRO A 156 -8.42 23.30 2.52
C PRO A 156 -7.82 22.04 3.16
N ASN A 157 -8.19 20.89 2.67
CA ASN A 157 -7.67 19.59 3.16
C ASN A 157 -6.15 19.47 2.98
N TYR A 158 -5.62 19.92 1.84
CA TYR A 158 -4.17 19.98 1.66
C TYR A 158 -3.55 21.08 2.51
N GLY A 159 -4.21 22.23 2.66
CA GLY A 159 -3.75 23.34 3.49
C GLY A 159 -3.45 22.93 4.93
N ILE A 160 -4.33 22.13 5.55
CA ILE A 160 -4.12 21.58 6.90
C ILE A 160 -2.87 20.71 6.98
N ARG A 161 -2.70 19.80 6.00
CA ARG A 161 -1.53 18.91 5.96
C ARG A 161 -0.22 19.68 5.78
N ILE A 162 -0.26 20.71 4.92
CA ILE A 162 0.86 21.60 4.65
C ILE A 162 1.24 22.37 5.93
N TYR A 163 0.24 22.95 6.61
CA TYR A 163 0.49 23.68 7.86
C TYR A 163 1.02 22.76 8.96
N LYS A 164 0.47 21.55 9.11
CA LYS A 164 0.99 20.54 10.06
C LYS A 164 2.45 20.19 9.81
N LYS A 165 2.90 20.19 8.54
CA LYS A 165 4.28 19.85 8.17
C LYS A 165 5.23 21.03 8.31
N TYR A 166 4.85 22.23 7.89
CA TYR A 166 5.73 23.40 7.78
C TYR A 166 5.49 24.48 8.83
N GLY A 167 4.34 24.42 9.54
CA GLY A 167 3.98 25.42 10.54
C GLY A 167 3.96 26.83 9.97
N LYS A 168 4.58 27.76 10.67
CA LYS A 168 4.68 29.19 10.33
C LYS A 168 5.46 29.48 9.06
N ASP A 169 6.39 28.61 8.70
CA ASP A 169 7.25 28.77 7.51
C ASP A 169 6.56 28.36 6.20
N THR A 170 5.29 27.92 6.26
CA THR A 170 4.52 27.44 5.11
C THR A 170 4.62 28.40 3.91
N ILE A 171 4.34 29.69 4.12
CA ILE A 171 4.32 30.69 3.04
C ILE A 171 5.71 30.82 2.41
N ASN A 172 6.74 30.95 3.24
CA ASN A 172 8.13 31.12 2.77
C ASN A 172 8.59 29.92 1.96
N ILE A 173 8.35 28.71 2.48
CA ILE A 173 8.75 27.45 1.83
C ILE A 173 8.06 27.28 0.48
N ILE A 174 6.76 27.57 0.40
CA ILE A 174 6.00 27.43 -0.85
C ILE A 174 6.36 28.51 -1.86
N MET A 175 6.60 29.74 -1.40
CA MET A 175 7.04 30.84 -2.27
C MET A 175 8.45 30.60 -2.84
N GLU A 176 9.34 29.98 -2.07
CA GLU A 176 10.67 29.62 -2.52
C GLU A 176 10.64 28.42 -3.49
N ASN A 177 9.97 27.34 -3.09
CA ASN A 177 9.91 26.12 -3.90
C ASN A 177 8.59 25.35 -3.69
N PRO A 178 7.55 25.61 -4.51
CA PRO A 178 6.27 24.91 -4.41
C PRO A 178 6.34 23.41 -4.73
N TYR A 179 7.42 22.94 -5.39
CA TYR A 179 7.58 21.52 -5.74
C TYR A 179 7.91 20.65 -4.52
N ARG A 180 8.36 21.25 -3.41
CA ARG A 180 8.49 20.55 -2.11
C ARG A 180 7.17 19.93 -1.65
N LEU A 181 6.04 20.51 -2.02
CA LEU A 181 4.73 19.92 -1.72
C LEU A 181 4.57 18.50 -2.25
N SER A 182 5.19 18.18 -3.39
CA SER A 182 5.12 16.84 -3.97
C SER A 182 6.04 15.82 -3.28
N GLU A 183 6.98 16.28 -2.49
CA GLU A 183 7.92 15.46 -1.73
C GLU A 183 7.45 15.23 -0.29
N ASP A 184 6.98 16.30 0.34
CA ASP A 184 6.74 16.36 1.78
C ASP A 184 5.27 16.08 2.16
N ILE A 185 4.33 16.25 1.23
CA ILE A 185 2.88 16.17 1.53
C ILE A 185 2.23 14.98 0.84
N PHE A 186 1.86 13.98 1.60
CA PHE A 186 1.15 12.82 1.06
C PHE A 186 -0.15 13.21 0.33
N GLY A 187 -0.27 12.76 -0.92
CA GLY A 187 -1.43 13.03 -1.78
C GLY A 187 -1.26 14.22 -2.73
N ILE A 188 -0.23 15.05 -2.57
CA ILE A 188 0.15 16.08 -3.55
C ILE A 188 1.22 15.50 -4.47
N GLY A 189 0.83 15.09 -5.68
CA GLY A 189 1.78 14.65 -6.68
C GLY A 189 2.36 15.82 -7.49
N PHE A 190 3.45 15.54 -8.27
CA PHE A 190 4.12 16.54 -9.11
C PHE A 190 3.15 17.37 -9.97
N LYS A 191 2.16 16.74 -10.63
CA LYS A 191 1.21 17.45 -11.49
C LYS A 191 0.37 18.48 -10.72
N THR A 192 0.02 18.19 -9.47
CA THR A 192 -0.71 19.13 -8.60
C THR A 192 0.20 20.26 -8.17
N ALA A 193 1.42 19.94 -7.74
CA ALA A 193 2.43 20.94 -7.38
C ALA A 193 2.79 21.85 -8.57
N ASP A 194 2.93 21.29 -9.78
CA ASP A 194 3.19 22.04 -11.01
C ASP A 194 2.05 23.03 -11.35
N LYS A 195 0.79 22.60 -11.16
CA LYS A 195 -0.36 23.49 -11.35
C LYS A 195 -0.37 24.65 -10.32
N ILE A 196 -0.04 24.36 -9.06
CA ILE A 196 0.09 25.37 -8.01
C ILE A 196 1.22 26.35 -8.38
N ALA A 197 2.39 25.86 -8.76
CA ALA A 197 3.53 26.66 -9.16
C ALA A 197 3.23 27.56 -10.36
N GLN A 198 2.49 27.06 -11.35
CA GLN A 198 2.03 27.85 -12.49
C GLN A 198 1.07 28.97 -12.04
N ASN A 199 0.14 28.70 -11.14
CA ASN A 199 -0.75 29.73 -10.57
C ASN A 199 0.05 30.82 -9.81
N MET A 200 1.18 30.45 -9.21
CA MET A 200 2.10 31.37 -8.54
C MET A 200 2.99 32.15 -9.52
N GLY A 201 2.92 31.88 -10.83
CA GLY A 201 3.73 32.55 -11.84
C GLY A 201 5.17 32.02 -11.93
N ILE A 202 5.46 30.85 -11.41
CA ILE A 202 6.80 30.22 -11.53
C ILE A 202 7.10 29.93 -13.00
N SER A 203 8.30 30.29 -13.45
CA SER A 203 8.76 30.08 -14.83
C SER A 203 8.70 28.60 -15.23
N ARG A 204 8.34 28.34 -16.49
CA ARG A 204 8.35 26.97 -17.05
C ARG A 204 9.74 26.36 -17.08
N GLU A 205 10.79 27.17 -17.13
CA GLU A 205 12.20 26.77 -17.14
C GLU A 205 12.83 26.84 -15.73
N SER A 206 12.03 27.04 -14.69
CA SER A 206 12.53 27.06 -13.31
C SER A 206 13.30 25.78 -12.98
N PRO A 207 14.53 25.87 -12.41
CA PRO A 207 15.29 24.70 -11.97
C PRO A 207 14.50 23.80 -11.03
N TYR A 208 13.74 24.37 -10.10
CA TYR A 208 12.89 23.60 -9.18
C TYR A 208 11.82 22.77 -9.91
N ARG A 209 11.25 23.34 -11.00
CA ARG A 209 10.30 22.63 -11.85
C ARG A 209 10.95 21.45 -12.56
N ILE A 210 12.12 21.66 -13.12
CA ILE A 210 12.85 20.64 -13.87
C ILE A 210 13.31 19.53 -12.93
N GLU A 211 13.88 19.86 -11.77
CA GLU A 211 14.27 18.91 -10.74
C GLU A 211 13.06 18.05 -10.26
N GLY A 212 11.93 18.70 -9.96
CA GLY A 212 10.70 18.02 -9.57
C GLY A 212 10.17 17.09 -10.67
N GLY A 213 10.26 17.51 -11.93
CA GLY A 213 9.90 16.69 -13.09
C GLY A 213 10.80 15.48 -13.27
N ILE A 214 12.12 15.64 -13.12
CA ILE A 214 13.09 14.54 -13.16
C ILE A 214 12.78 13.51 -12.07
N ARG A 215 12.60 13.97 -10.83
CA ARG A 215 12.23 13.07 -9.70
C ARG A 215 10.92 12.35 -9.96
N PHE A 216 9.92 13.06 -10.51
CA PHE A 216 8.64 12.44 -10.87
C PHE A 216 8.81 11.33 -11.91
N ILE A 217 9.64 11.51 -12.95
CA ILE A 217 9.92 10.48 -13.96
C ILE A 217 10.66 9.31 -13.32
N ILE A 218 11.71 9.55 -12.52
CA ILE A 218 12.43 8.46 -11.83
C ILE A 218 11.48 7.66 -10.93
N ASN A 219 10.63 8.32 -10.14
CA ASN A 219 9.64 7.65 -9.31
C ASN A 219 8.59 6.88 -10.12
N LYS A 220 8.19 7.38 -11.28
CA LYS A 220 7.31 6.66 -12.21
C LYS A 220 7.97 5.38 -12.73
N TYR A 221 9.25 5.42 -13.06
CA TYR A 221 10.02 4.24 -13.47
C TYR A 221 10.17 3.26 -12.29
N ALA A 222 10.48 3.75 -11.09
CA ALA A 222 10.55 2.92 -9.88
C ALA A 222 9.21 2.24 -9.58
N GLY A 223 8.09 2.95 -9.72
CA GLY A 223 6.74 2.37 -9.61
C GLY A 223 6.41 1.30 -10.66
N ASN A 224 7.16 1.25 -11.77
CA ASN A 224 7.11 0.20 -12.78
C ASN A 224 8.14 -0.92 -12.53
N GLY A 225 8.86 -0.86 -11.40
CA GLY A 225 9.81 -1.88 -10.97
C GLY A 225 11.26 -1.66 -11.44
N HIS A 226 11.61 -0.50 -12.01
CA HIS A 226 12.97 -0.18 -12.42
C HIS A 226 13.79 0.38 -11.25
N SER A 227 15.04 -0.04 -11.09
CA SER A 227 15.96 0.53 -10.09
C SER A 227 16.69 1.78 -10.63
N TYR A 228 16.82 1.90 -11.94
CA TYR A 228 17.42 3.06 -12.61
C TYR A 228 16.63 3.44 -13.86
N VAL A 229 16.95 4.60 -14.42
CA VAL A 229 16.46 5.07 -15.72
C VAL A 229 17.66 5.32 -16.63
N PRO A 230 17.70 4.80 -17.88
CA PRO A 230 18.70 5.21 -18.87
C PRO A 230 18.64 6.72 -19.11
N ARG A 231 19.81 7.40 -19.20
CA ARG A 231 19.90 8.86 -19.34
C ARG A 231 19.06 9.40 -20.48
N GLU A 232 19.11 8.76 -21.63
CA GLU A 232 18.41 9.19 -22.84
C GLU A 232 16.89 9.12 -22.65
N GLU A 233 16.39 8.05 -22.02
CA GLU A 233 14.96 7.87 -21.72
C GLU A 233 14.49 8.88 -20.65
N LEU A 234 15.33 9.19 -19.65
CA LEU A 234 15.02 10.18 -18.63
C LEU A 234 14.90 11.57 -19.25
N ILE A 235 15.85 11.98 -20.10
CA ILE A 235 15.84 13.27 -20.77
C ILE A 235 14.61 13.38 -21.67
N GLN A 236 14.35 12.39 -22.50
CA GLN A 236 13.20 12.37 -23.41
C GLN A 236 11.89 12.47 -22.63
N SER A 237 11.68 11.59 -21.65
CA SER A 237 10.43 11.56 -20.86
C SER A 237 10.21 12.85 -20.06
N THR A 238 11.29 13.47 -19.57
CA THR A 238 11.21 14.75 -18.84
C THR A 238 10.91 15.90 -19.81
N SER A 239 11.54 15.93 -20.99
CA SER A 239 11.24 16.91 -22.02
C SER A 239 9.79 16.82 -22.51
N GLU A 240 9.29 15.62 -22.74
CA GLU A 240 7.87 15.38 -23.08
C GLU A 240 6.89 15.84 -21.97
N LEU A 241 7.26 15.63 -20.71
CA LEU A 241 6.44 16.04 -19.56
C LEU A 241 6.38 17.55 -19.38
N LEU A 242 7.54 18.22 -19.47
CA LEU A 242 7.69 19.62 -19.07
C LEU A 242 7.64 20.60 -20.26
N GLY A 243 7.91 20.13 -21.48
CA GLY A 243 8.04 20.96 -22.67
C GLY A 243 9.26 21.88 -22.62
N VAL A 244 10.39 21.43 -22.04
CA VAL A 244 11.65 22.17 -21.94
C VAL A 244 12.75 21.53 -22.77
N GLU A 245 13.78 22.31 -23.08
CA GLU A 245 14.94 21.84 -23.86
C GLU A 245 15.79 20.83 -23.07
N SER A 246 16.38 19.86 -23.77
CA SER A 246 17.20 18.79 -23.17
C SER A 246 18.42 19.33 -22.41
N VAL A 247 18.99 20.48 -22.85
CA VAL A 247 20.17 21.08 -22.19
C VAL A 247 19.87 21.44 -20.73
N LEU A 248 18.71 22.05 -20.46
CA LEU A 248 18.29 22.43 -19.10
C LEU A 248 18.05 21.19 -18.21
N ILE A 249 17.55 20.12 -18.83
CA ILE A 249 17.37 18.84 -18.12
C ILE A 249 18.74 18.24 -17.75
N GLU A 250 19.71 18.28 -18.65
CA GLU A 250 21.06 17.79 -18.39
C GLU A 250 21.78 18.56 -17.28
N GLU A 251 21.62 19.88 -17.24
CA GLU A 251 22.13 20.72 -16.17
C GLU A 251 21.50 20.32 -14.82
N SER A 252 20.18 20.20 -14.78
CA SER A 252 19.47 19.78 -13.57
C SER A 252 19.82 18.35 -13.13
N ILE A 253 20.09 17.41 -14.04
CA ILE A 253 20.62 16.07 -13.71
C ILE A 253 21.97 16.18 -12.99
N ARG A 254 22.87 17.05 -13.47
CA ARG A 254 24.16 17.27 -12.80
C ARG A 254 24.00 17.87 -11.42
N ASP A 255 23.12 18.86 -11.28
CA ASP A 255 22.84 19.51 -9.99
C ASP A 255 22.25 18.52 -8.99
N LEU A 256 21.29 17.69 -9.41
CA LEU A 256 20.72 16.63 -8.56
C LEU A 256 21.76 15.59 -8.14
N ALA A 257 22.73 15.29 -9.01
CA ALA A 257 23.83 14.39 -8.66
C ALA A 257 24.79 15.02 -7.65
N VAL A 258 25.11 16.33 -7.81
CA VAL A 258 25.93 17.07 -6.83
C VAL A 258 25.21 17.16 -5.46
N LYS A 259 23.90 17.34 -5.46
CA LYS A 259 23.06 17.31 -4.24
C LYS A 259 22.95 15.92 -3.62
N GLY A 260 23.47 14.87 -4.24
CA GLY A 260 23.38 13.49 -3.75
C GLY A 260 21.99 12.86 -3.83
N ILE A 261 21.06 13.48 -4.56
CA ILE A 261 19.67 13.00 -4.71
C ILE A 261 19.59 11.86 -5.71
N ILE A 262 20.39 11.96 -6.77
CA ILE A 262 20.55 10.91 -7.77
C ILE A 262 22.01 10.49 -7.88
N HIS A 263 22.23 9.31 -8.38
CA HIS A 263 23.56 8.77 -8.65
C HIS A 263 23.70 8.40 -10.14
N ILE A 264 24.80 8.82 -10.76
CA ILE A 264 25.10 8.56 -12.16
C ILE A 264 26.15 7.46 -12.25
N LEU A 265 25.81 6.37 -12.89
CA LEU A 265 26.71 5.22 -13.07
C LEU A 265 26.90 4.94 -14.56
N ASN A 266 28.16 4.71 -14.97
CA ASN A 266 28.49 4.35 -16.34
C ASN A 266 28.82 2.86 -16.41
N ILE A 267 28.01 2.08 -17.14
CA ILE A 267 28.20 0.65 -17.34
C ILE A 267 28.09 0.33 -18.82
N ALA A 268 29.12 -0.29 -19.39
CA ALA A 268 29.14 -0.74 -20.79
C ALA A 268 28.61 0.33 -21.77
N GLU A 269 29.17 1.53 -21.71
CA GLU A 269 28.83 2.70 -22.53
C GLU A 269 27.42 3.27 -22.33
N LYS A 270 26.66 2.78 -21.34
CA LYS A 270 25.34 3.30 -20.96
C LYS A 270 25.44 4.09 -19.68
N ILE A 271 24.82 5.27 -19.69
CA ILE A 271 24.70 6.11 -18.50
C ILE A 271 23.37 5.79 -17.81
N LEU A 272 23.47 5.32 -16.57
CA LEU A 272 22.37 4.89 -15.74
C LEU A 272 22.13 5.93 -14.64
N ILE A 273 20.91 6.42 -14.53
CA ILE A 273 20.52 7.41 -13.52
C ILE A 273 19.69 6.69 -12.44
N TYR A 274 20.23 6.65 -11.24
CA TYR A 274 19.59 6.07 -10.08
C TYR A 274 19.00 7.13 -9.17
N TYR A 275 17.89 6.83 -8.52
CA TYR A 275 17.58 7.46 -7.26
C TYR A 275 18.53 6.89 -6.21
N THR A 276 19.16 7.76 -5.40
CA THR A 276 20.26 7.38 -4.49
C THR A 276 19.95 6.18 -3.57
N PRO A 277 18.77 6.04 -2.95
CA PRO A 277 18.44 4.86 -2.14
C PRO A 277 18.53 3.54 -2.90
N PHE A 278 18.11 3.50 -4.18
CA PHE A 278 18.20 2.27 -4.97
C PHE A 278 19.64 1.93 -5.35
N HIS A 279 20.48 2.95 -5.63
CA HIS A 279 21.89 2.74 -5.90
C HIS A 279 22.61 2.13 -4.69
N ILE A 280 22.38 2.72 -3.51
CA ILE A 280 22.93 2.22 -2.24
C ILE A 280 22.45 0.80 -1.97
N ALA A 281 21.15 0.54 -2.13
CA ALA A 281 20.56 -0.77 -1.90
C ALA A 281 21.17 -1.85 -2.81
N GLU A 282 21.29 -1.58 -4.13
CA GLU A 282 21.92 -2.54 -5.05
C GLU A 282 23.39 -2.81 -4.70
N ASN A 283 24.15 -1.79 -4.30
CA ASN A 283 25.55 -1.95 -3.89
C ASN A 283 25.67 -2.80 -2.62
N ASN A 284 24.84 -2.51 -1.61
CA ASN A 284 24.85 -3.27 -0.36
C ASN A 284 24.42 -4.72 -0.58
N VAL A 285 23.32 -4.94 -1.32
CA VAL A 285 22.84 -6.28 -1.64
C VAL A 285 23.90 -7.06 -2.41
N SER A 286 24.56 -6.45 -3.40
CA SER A 286 25.61 -7.14 -4.15
C SER A 286 26.79 -7.54 -3.27
N ARG A 287 27.24 -6.65 -2.36
CA ARG A 287 28.32 -6.92 -1.40
C ARG A 287 27.94 -8.03 -0.44
N LYS A 288 26.77 -7.93 0.21
CA LYS A 288 26.33 -8.90 1.21
C LYS A 288 26.06 -10.28 0.64
N VAL A 289 25.49 -10.39 -0.56
CA VAL A 289 25.30 -11.69 -1.23
C VAL A 289 26.64 -12.37 -1.49
N VAL A 290 27.65 -11.64 -1.97
CA VAL A 290 28.98 -12.20 -2.20
C VAL A 290 29.67 -12.56 -0.88
N GLU A 291 29.57 -11.70 0.14
CA GLU A 291 30.12 -11.95 1.47
C GLU A 291 29.56 -13.24 2.08
N LEU A 292 28.23 -13.37 2.16
CA LEU A 292 27.56 -14.56 2.69
C LEU A 292 27.87 -15.84 1.87
N SER A 293 28.06 -15.71 0.55
CA SER A 293 28.36 -16.85 -0.30
C SER A 293 29.79 -17.40 -0.17
N ARG A 294 30.72 -16.59 0.35
CA ARG A 294 32.16 -16.91 0.42
C ARG A 294 32.70 -17.18 1.80
N VAL A 295 31.93 -16.88 2.84
CA VAL A 295 32.36 -17.11 4.21
C VAL A 295 32.57 -18.59 4.45
N GLU A 296 33.65 -18.98 5.15
CA GLU A 296 33.83 -20.35 5.63
C GLU A 296 32.70 -20.66 6.63
N LEU A 297 31.93 -21.69 6.28
CA LEU A 297 30.84 -22.16 7.11
C LEU A 297 31.35 -23.26 8.04
N ASP A 298 30.81 -23.29 9.25
CA ASP A 298 31.04 -24.42 10.13
C ASP A 298 30.60 -25.71 9.46
N SER A 299 31.52 -26.70 9.45
CA SER A 299 31.28 -28.00 8.84
C SER A 299 30.30 -28.80 9.70
N PHE A 300 29.29 -29.36 9.08
CA PHE A 300 28.46 -30.36 9.73
C PHE A 300 29.20 -31.70 9.76
N GLU A 301 29.40 -32.27 10.93
CA GLU A 301 29.83 -33.66 11.08
C GLU A 301 28.65 -34.63 10.84
N ILE A 302 28.01 -34.54 9.65
CA ILE A 302 26.84 -35.34 9.30
C ILE A 302 27.02 -36.00 7.94
N ASP A 303 26.65 -37.25 7.85
CA ASP A 303 26.43 -37.91 6.58
C ASP A 303 25.09 -37.46 6.00
N ILE A 304 25.15 -36.53 5.04
CA ILE A 304 23.96 -35.88 4.46
C ILE A 304 23.07 -36.93 3.76
N ASP A 305 23.65 -37.90 3.07
CA ASP A 305 22.88 -38.94 2.38
C ASP A 305 22.12 -39.80 3.38
N LYS A 306 22.75 -40.14 4.52
CA LYS A 306 22.13 -40.90 5.59
C LYS A 306 21.01 -40.08 6.29
N ALA A 307 21.23 -38.78 6.51
CA ALA A 307 20.19 -37.89 7.07
C ALA A 307 18.96 -37.79 6.16
N ILE A 308 19.19 -37.67 4.83
CA ILE A 308 18.11 -37.66 3.85
C ILE A 308 17.36 -39.00 3.87
N GLN A 309 18.07 -40.13 3.90
CA GLN A 309 17.45 -41.48 3.99
C GLN A 309 16.61 -41.65 5.28
N THR A 310 17.09 -41.10 6.40
CA THR A 310 16.36 -41.14 7.66
C THR A 310 15.05 -40.41 7.53
N ILE A 311 15.04 -39.18 7.00
CA ILE A 311 13.83 -38.38 6.79
C ILE A 311 12.89 -39.09 5.79
N GLU A 312 13.42 -39.66 4.70
CA GLU A 312 12.59 -40.42 3.77
C GLU A 312 11.87 -41.58 4.45
N GLY A 313 12.56 -42.28 5.38
CA GLY A 313 11.97 -43.37 6.15
C GLY A 313 10.93 -42.91 7.16
N GLU A 314 11.19 -41.80 7.85
CA GLU A 314 10.28 -41.24 8.85
C GLU A 314 8.99 -40.69 8.22
N ASP A 315 9.12 -39.91 7.13
CA ASP A 315 8.01 -39.25 6.48
C ASP A 315 7.31 -40.12 5.42
N GLY A 316 7.85 -41.30 5.09
CA GLY A 316 7.32 -42.23 4.09
C GLY A 316 7.35 -41.65 2.66
N ILE A 317 8.33 -40.78 2.37
CA ILE A 317 8.49 -40.08 1.09
C ILE A 317 9.78 -40.49 0.43
N LYS A 318 9.93 -40.11 -0.85
CA LYS A 318 11.20 -40.28 -1.58
C LYS A 318 11.50 -38.97 -2.32
N PHE A 319 12.65 -38.37 -2.02
CA PHE A 319 13.06 -37.14 -2.66
C PHE A 319 13.55 -37.39 -4.11
N ALA A 320 13.17 -36.53 -5.02
CA ALA A 320 13.71 -36.45 -6.36
C ALA A 320 15.18 -35.99 -6.35
N ASN A 321 15.92 -36.26 -7.43
CA ASN A 321 17.35 -35.93 -7.49
C ASN A 321 17.60 -34.42 -7.22
N LYS A 322 16.79 -33.56 -7.80
CA LYS A 322 16.90 -32.09 -7.60
C LYS A 322 16.56 -31.64 -6.18
N GLN A 323 15.66 -32.32 -5.50
CA GLN A 323 15.38 -32.05 -4.09
C GLN A 323 16.53 -32.46 -3.18
N ARG A 324 17.14 -33.63 -3.44
CA ARG A 324 18.35 -34.06 -2.73
C ARG A 324 19.51 -33.10 -2.97
N GLU A 325 19.70 -32.63 -4.21
CA GLU A 325 20.67 -31.59 -4.55
C GLU A 325 20.39 -30.31 -3.74
N ALA A 326 19.14 -29.84 -3.70
CA ALA A 326 18.78 -28.64 -2.95
C ALA A 326 19.07 -28.77 -1.44
N ILE A 327 18.76 -29.91 -0.83
CA ILE A 327 19.09 -30.20 0.57
C ILE A 327 20.60 -30.15 0.80
N LYS A 328 21.38 -30.83 -0.03
CA LYS A 328 22.85 -30.85 0.08
C LYS A 328 23.46 -29.46 -0.08
N GLU A 329 23.10 -28.75 -1.13
CA GLU A 329 23.63 -27.41 -1.40
C GLU A 329 23.24 -26.39 -0.31
N SER A 330 22.08 -26.57 0.35
CA SER A 330 21.65 -25.72 1.48
C SER A 330 22.52 -25.90 2.74
N ILE A 331 23.22 -27.03 2.85
CA ILE A 331 24.16 -27.30 3.94
C ILE A 331 25.54 -26.76 3.60
N GLU A 332 25.96 -26.93 2.34
CA GLU A 332 27.32 -26.64 1.89
C GLU A 332 27.57 -25.18 1.51
N ASN A 333 26.51 -24.37 1.27
CA ASN A 333 26.65 -23.00 0.78
C ASN A 333 26.00 -21.99 1.70
N GLY A 334 26.57 -20.77 1.79
CA GLY A 334 26.05 -19.68 2.58
C GLY A 334 24.82 -19.02 1.97
N VAL A 335 24.68 -19.00 0.64
CA VAL A 335 23.49 -18.52 -0.05
C VAL A 335 23.05 -19.53 -1.11
N VAL A 336 21.79 -19.96 -1.02
CA VAL A 336 21.19 -20.90 -1.98
C VAL A 336 19.86 -20.36 -2.48
N VAL A 337 19.63 -20.47 -3.78
CA VAL A 337 18.32 -20.20 -4.38
C VAL A 337 17.67 -21.52 -4.79
N ILE A 338 16.48 -21.79 -4.27
CA ILE A 338 15.63 -22.93 -4.67
C ILE A 338 14.45 -22.38 -5.46
N THR A 339 14.40 -22.66 -6.75
CA THR A 339 13.33 -22.18 -7.62
C THR A 339 12.56 -23.33 -8.26
N GLY A 340 11.27 -23.15 -8.49
CA GLY A 340 10.44 -24.16 -9.15
C GLY A 340 8.97 -23.75 -9.20
N GLY A 341 8.24 -24.34 -10.15
CA GLY A 341 6.81 -24.10 -10.34
C GLY A 341 5.92 -24.79 -9.29
N PRO A 342 4.61 -24.77 -9.46
CA PRO A 342 3.69 -25.51 -8.61
C PRO A 342 3.90 -27.02 -8.75
N GLY A 343 3.71 -27.75 -7.65
CA GLY A 343 3.80 -29.21 -7.63
C GLY A 343 5.22 -29.80 -7.71
N THR A 344 6.28 -28.98 -7.61
CA THR A 344 7.68 -29.45 -7.64
C THR A 344 8.26 -29.81 -6.27
N GLY A 345 7.46 -29.71 -5.20
CA GLY A 345 7.83 -30.11 -3.85
C GLY A 345 8.76 -29.15 -3.11
N LYS A 346 8.69 -27.84 -3.38
CA LYS A 346 9.45 -26.83 -2.64
C LYS A 346 9.25 -26.94 -1.13
N THR A 347 8.02 -27.02 -0.68
CA THR A 347 7.68 -27.11 0.76
C THR A 347 8.24 -28.38 1.42
N THR A 348 8.18 -29.51 0.72
CA THR A 348 8.75 -30.79 1.20
C THR A 348 10.26 -30.68 1.36
N THR A 349 10.94 -30.02 0.42
CA THR A 349 12.39 -29.76 0.48
C THR A 349 12.74 -28.84 1.64
N ILE A 350 11.97 -27.74 1.85
CA ILE A 350 12.15 -26.83 2.99
C ILE A 350 12.02 -27.58 4.32
N ASN A 351 11.00 -28.43 4.48
CA ASN A 351 10.77 -29.19 5.71
C ASN A 351 11.95 -30.12 6.02
N ALA A 352 12.51 -30.78 5.01
CA ALA A 352 13.69 -31.63 5.19
C ALA A 352 14.91 -30.81 5.64
N ILE A 353 15.15 -29.65 5.01
CA ILE A 353 16.25 -28.75 5.40
C ILE A 353 16.09 -28.32 6.85
N ILE A 354 14.91 -27.86 7.25
CA ILE A 354 14.61 -27.45 8.63
C ILE A 354 14.93 -28.58 9.62
N LYS A 355 14.41 -29.79 9.36
CA LYS A 355 14.65 -30.97 10.23
C LYS A 355 16.15 -31.27 10.38
N ILE A 356 16.93 -31.17 9.30
CA ILE A 356 18.37 -31.41 9.36
C ILE A 356 19.08 -30.41 10.25
N PHE A 357 18.78 -29.13 10.10
CA PHE A 357 19.40 -28.07 10.90
C PHE A 357 19.00 -28.16 12.37
N GLU A 358 17.71 -28.33 12.67
CA GLU A 358 17.20 -28.49 14.03
C GLU A 358 17.82 -29.72 14.73
N ASN A 359 18.00 -30.83 14.02
CA ASN A 359 18.65 -32.04 14.56
C ASN A 359 20.13 -31.83 14.91
N GLN A 360 20.76 -30.79 14.37
CA GLN A 360 22.12 -30.36 14.74
C GLN A 360 22.13 -29.31 15.86
N GLY A 361 20.96 -28.97 16.40
CA GLY A 361 20.82 -27.95 17.46
C GLY A 361 20.95 -26.52 16.97
N LEU A 362 20.83 -26.30 15.65
CA LEU A 362 20.97 -24.98 15.01
C LEU A 362 19.61 -24.26 14.96
N THR A 363 19.67 -22.95 15.09
CA THR A 363 18.48 -22.08 15.05
C THR A 363 18.04 -21.81 13.62
N VAL A 364 16.75 -22.04 13.36
CA VAL A 364 16.15 -21.80 12.04
C VAL A 364 15.06 -20.73 12.18
N LYS A 365 15.14 -19.68 11.37
CA LYS A 365 14.07 -18.69 11.25
C LYS A 365 13.45 -18.73 9.86
N LEU A 366 12.14 -18.55 9.83
CA LEU A 366 11.34 -18.61 8.62
C LEU A 366 10.67 -17.26 8.37
N ALA A 367 10.74 -16.76 7.13
CA ALA A 367 10.02 -15.55 6.79
C ALA A 367 9.49 -15.55 5.35
N ALA A 368 8.56 -14.62 5.10
CA ALA A 368 8.02 -14.37 3.77
C ALA A 368 7.71 -12.87 3.59
N PRO A 369 7.60 -12.36 2.36
CA PRO A 369 7.32 -10.93 2.12
C PRO A 369 5.91 -10.51 2.51
N THR A 370 4.94 -11.41 2.59
CA THR A 370 3.54 -11.13 2.92
C THR A 370 3.04 -11.94 4.12
N GLY A 371 2.04 -11.41 4.85
CA GLY A 371 1.42 -12.09 6.00
C GLY A 371 0.85 -13.45 5.63
N ARG A 372 0.19 -13.56 4.48
CA ARG A 372 -0.39 -14.82 4.00
C ARG A 372 0.65 -15.86 3.64
N ALA A 373 1.72 -15.47 2.98
CA ALA A 373 2.81 -16.40 2.68
C ALA A 373 3.47 -16.89 3.98
N ALA A 374 3.66 -16.02 4.98
CA ALA A 374 4.17 -16.39 6.29
C ALA A 374 3.22 -17.35 7.02
N LYS A 375 1.91 -17.04 7.05
CA LYS A 375 0.89 -17.95 7.65
C LYS A 375 0.90 -19.32 6.99
N ARG A 376 0.89 -19.37 5.66
CA ARG A 376 0.98 -20.62 4.88
C ARG A 376 2.27 -21.40 5.23
N MET A 377 3.40 -20.70 5.32
CA MET A 377 4.67 -21.32 5.68
C MET A 377 4.59 -21.92 7.09
N THR A 378 3.96 -21.23 8.05
CA THR A 378 3.69 -21.76 9.39
C THR A 378 2.83 -23.02 9.35
N GLU A 379 1.71 -22.99 8.62
CA GLU A 379 0.79 -24.14 8.50
C GLU A 379 1.45 -25.36 7.87
N THR A 380 2.32 -25.16 6.88
CA THR A 380 2.95 -26.27 6.13
C THR A 380 4.22 -26.81 6.77
N THR A 381 4.91 -26.00 7.58
CA THR A 381 6.14 -26.42 8.27
C THR A 381 5.91 -26.79 9.73
N GLY A 382 4.81 -26.35 10.33
CA GLY A 382 4.54 -26.45 11.77
C GLY A 382 5.47 -25.60 12.64
N ARG A 383 6.20 -24.63 12.05
CA ARG A 383 7.08 -23.69 12.76
C ARG A 383 6.62 -22.26 12.49
N GLU A 384 6.83 -21.39 13.46
CA GLU A 384 6.46 -19.98 13.32
C GLU A 384 7.25 -19.34 12.18
N ALA A 385 6.53 -18.79 11.18
CA ALA A 385 7.09 -17.95 10.15
C ALA A 385 6.52 -16.54 10.28
N LYS A 386 7.37 -15.53 10.09
CA LYS A 386 7.02 -14.11 10.20
C LYS A 386 7.08 -13.42 8.84
N THR A 387 6.42 -12.28 8.70
CA THR A 387 6.75 -11.40 7.56
C THR A 387 8.17 -10.85 7.75
N ILE A 388 8.88 -10.56 6.64
CA ILE A 388 10.23 -9.97 6.71
C ILE A 388 10.20 -8.71 7.57
N HIS A 389 9.18 -7.87 7.44
CA HIS A 389 9.02 -6.65 8.26
C HIS A 389 8.92 -6.98 9.76
N ARG A 390 8.11 -7.97 10.15
CA ARG A 390 7.99 -8.42 11.54
C ARG A 390 9.26 -9.11 12.05
N LEU A 391 9.92 -9.87 11.19
CA LEU A 391 11.18 -10.52 11.54
C LEU A 391 12.25 -9.48 11.88
N LEU A 392 12.27 -8.37 11.16
CA LEU A 392 13.19 -7.24 11.33
C LEU A 392 12.68 -6.16 12.31
N GLU A 393 11.58 -6.43 13.02
CA GLU A 393 11.02 -5.52 14.04
C GLU A 393 10.69 -4.12 13.50
N TYR A 394 10.09 -4.06 12.28
CA TYR A 394 9.68 -2.80 11.67
C TYR A 394 8.57 -2.13 12.48
N SER A 395 8.89 -1.00 13.08
CA SER A 395 7.99 -0.24 13.96
C SER A 395 8.27 1.26 13.92
N PHE A 396 7.43 2.03 14.60
CA PHE A 396 7.64 3.48 14.75
C PHE A 396 8.70 3.75 15.81
N MET A 397 9.85 4.30 15.40
CA MET A 397 10.98 4.64 16.25
C MET A 397 11.39 6.08 16.00
N GLU A 398 11.67 6.84 17.06
CA GLU A 398 12.23 8.21 16.99
C GLU A 398 11.55 9.12 15.93
N GLU A 399 10.20 9.12 15.88
CA GLU A 399 9.36 9.88 14.93
C GLU A 399 9.28 9.34 13.49
N GLU A 400 9.95 8.22 13.14
CA GLU A 400 9.89 7.59 11.84
C GLU A 400 9.68 6.07 11.92
N MET A 401 9.20 5.47 10.81
CA MET A 401 9.12 4.01 10.70
C MET A 401 10.48 3.44 10.34
N ALA A 402 11.05 2.61 11.21
CA ALA A 402 12.38 2.01 11.04
C ALA A 402 12.39 0.51 11.35
N PHE A 403 13.45 -0.18 10.94
CA PHE A 403 13.73 -1.56 11.31
C PHE A 403 14.56 -1.60 12.60
N GLY A 404 14.16 -2.46 13.55
CA GLY A 404 14.88 -2.66 14.81
C GLY A 404 16.10 -3.56 14.68
N LEU A 405 16.15 -4.41 13.65
CA LEU A 405 17.28 -5.29 13.35
C LEU A 405 18.03 -4.80 12.10
N ASP A 406 19.33 -4.62 12.23
CA ASP A 406 20.23 -4.16 11.18
C ASP A 406 21.69 -4.64 11.41
N GLU A 407 22.69 -3.89 10.92
CA GLU A 407 24.12 -4.23 11.07
C GLU A 407 24.62 -4.07 12.51
N ASP A 408 24.02 -3.15 13.28
CA ASP A 408 24.38 -2.86 14.68
C ASP A 408 23.61 -3.77 15.66
N ASN A 409 22.44 -4.24 15.25
CA ASN A 409 21.60 -5.18 16.00
C ASN A 409 21.17 -6.34 15.10
N PRO A 410 22.05 -7.33 14.85
CA PRO A 410 21.78 -8.37 13.85
C PRO A 410 20.78 -9.42 14.30
N LEU A 411 20.21 -10.11 13.32
CA LEU A 411 19.31 -11.23 13.53
C LEU A 411 20.08 -12.45 14.01
N GLU A 412 19.80 -12.93 15.21
CA GLU A 412 20.41 -14.15 15.76
C GLU A 412 19.76 -15.38 15.15
N THR A 413 20.44 -16.02 14.19
CA THR A 413 20.01 -17.28 13.55
C THR A 413 21.14 -17.91 12.76
N ASP A 414 21.20 -19.25 12.72
CA ASP A 414 22.15 -20.00 11.92
C ASP A 414 21.65 -20.20 10.48
N LEU A 415 20.32 -20.30 10.32
CA LEU A 415 19.66 -20.46 9.02
C LEU A 415 18.46 -19.55 8.92
N LEU A 416 18.37 -18.79 7.83
CA LEU A 416 17.19 -18.03 7.45
C LEU A 416 16.64 -18.58 6.13
N ILE A 417 15.37 -18.99 6.13
CA ILE A 417 14.66 -19.42 4.92
C ILE A 417 13.59 -18.39 4.58
N ILE A 418 13.63 -17.87 3.35
CA ILE A 418 12.65 -16.93 2.83
C ILE A 418 11.85 -17.60 1.73
N ASP A 419 10.53 -17.75 1.92
CA ASP A 419 9.63 -18.23 0.88
C ASP A 419 9.01 -17.04 0.10
N GLU A 420 8.49 -17.31 -1.10
CA GLU A 420 7.96 -16.30 -2.05
C GLU A 420 8.98 -15.17 -2.34
N ALA A 421 10.27 -15.52 -2.43
CA ALA A 421 11.35 -14.54 -2.60
C ALA A 421 11.26 -13.74 -3.91
N SER A 422 10.48 -14.18 -4.90
CA SER A 422 10.19 -13.43 -6.14
C SER A 422 9.47 -12.08 -5.88
N MET A 423 8.82 -11.93 -4.73
CA MET A 423 8.09 -10.71 -4.34
C MET A 423 8.95 -9.67 -3.62
N ILE A 424 10.22 -9.98 -3.32
CA ILE A 424 11.11 -9.09 -2.58
C ILE A 424 11.70 -8.04 -3.52
N ASP A 425 11.52 -6.76 -3.21
CA ASP A 425 12.15 -5.66 -3.91
C ASP A 425 13.56 -5.36 -3.37
N ILE A 426 14.27 -4.44 -4.05
CA ILE A 426 15.68 -4.16 -3.71
C ILE A 426 15.85 -3.51 -2.33
N LEU A 427 14.89 -2.67 -1.90
CA LEU A 427 14.96 -2.00 -0.61
C LEU A 427 14.72 -2.99 0.54
N LEU A 428 13.71 -3.84 0.40
CA LEU A 428 13.41 -4.86 1.41
C LEU A 428 14.56 -5.89 1.51
N MET A 429 15.14 -6.32 0.36
CA MET A 429 16.30 -7.19 0.36
C MET A 429 17.51 -6.53 1.02
N ASN A 430 17.75 -5.24 0.78
CA ASN A 430 18.82 -4.50 1.42
C ASN A 430 18.68 -4.50 2.96
N ASN A 431 17.48 -4.23 3.47
CA ASN A 431 17.25 -4.22 4.91
C ASN A 431 17.36 -5.63 5.51
N LEU A 432 16.88 -6.66 4.81
CA LEU A 432 17.03 -8.05 5.24
C LEU A 432 18.51 -8.45 5.37
N LEU A 433 19.30 -8.16 4.34
CA LEU A 433 20.72 -8.56 4.32
C LEU A 433 21.57 -7.75 5.30
N LYS A 434 21.18 -6.52 5.64
CA LYS A 434 21.85 -5.74 6.71
C LYS A 434 21.80 -6.43 8.06
N ALA A 435 20.68 -7.09 8.37
CA ALA A 435 20.49 -7.78 9.63
C ALA A 435 21.20 -9.16 9.68
N LEU A 436 21.81 -9.64 8.59
CA LEU A 436 22.50 -10.93 8.55
C LEU A 436 24.02 -10.78 8.79
N VAL A 437 24.55 -11.64 9.65
CA VAL A 437 25.98 -11.72 9.90
C VAL A 437 26.65 -12.80 9.02
N PRO A 438 27.95 -12.66 8.70
CA PRO A 438 28.72 -13.74 8.06
C PRO A 438 28.65 -15.04 8.87
N GLY A 439 28.39 -16.15 8.17
CA GLY A 439 28.16 -17.46 8.81
C GLY A 439 26.68 -17.86 8.86
N THR A 440 25.75 -16.90 8.83
CA THR A 440 24.31 -17.21 8.64
C THR A 440 24.07 -17.75 7.24
N ARG A 441 23.41 -18.89 7.13
CA ARG A 441 22.96 -19.44 5.84
C ARG A 441 21.64 -18.80 5.43
N LEU A 442 21.56 -18.40 4.16
CA LEU A 442 20.36 -17.79 3.56
C LEU A 442 19.81 -18.68 2.44
N ILE A 443 18.59 -19.14 2.58
CA ILE A 443 17.90 -19.88 1.53
C ILE A 443 16.76 -19.03 0.99
N LEU A 444 16.83 -18.68 -0.30
CA LEU A 444 15.77 -17.96 -1.01
C LEU A 444 14.94 -18.95 -1.82
N VAL A 445 13.68 -19.12 -1.45
CA VAL A 445 12.75 -20.00 -2.14
C VAL A 445 11.73 -19.17 -2.92
N GLY A 446 11.47 -19.52 -4.17
CA GLY A 446 10.51 -18.77 -4.97
C GLY A 446 10.29 -19.36 -6.36
N ASP A 447 9.39 -18.74 -7.08
CA ASP A 447 9.08 -19.09 -8.45
C ASP A 447 9.39 -17.89 -9.36
N VAL A 448 10.46 -18.00 -10.14
CA VAL A 448 10.93 -16.91 -11.02
C VAL A 448 10.00 -16.61 -12.19
N ASP A 449 9.09 -17.54 -12.49
CA ASP A 449 8.15 -17.43 -13.59
C ASP A 449 6.84 -16.73 -13.18
N GLN A 450 6.63 -16.50 -11.87
CA GLN A 450 5.55 -15.68 -11.34
C GLN A 450 5.81 -14.19 -11.57
N LEU A 451 4.82 -13.35 -11.19
CA LEU A 451 4.99 -11.90 -11.23
C LEU A 451 6.12 -11.46 -10.28
N PRO A 452 6.99 -10.56 -10.70
CA PRO A 452 8.04 -10.02 -9.86
C PRO A 452 7.47 -9.11 -8.76
N SER A 453 8.34 -8.61 -7.87
CA SER A 453 8.00 -7.64 -6.82
C SER A 453 7.22 -6.43 -7.35
N VAL A 454 6.39 -5.81 -6.53
CA VAL A 454 5.73 -4.53 -6.90
C VAL A 454 6.75 -3.39 -6.90
N GLY A 455 7.68 -3.37 -5.94
CA GLY A 455 8.76 -2.39 -5.83
C GLY A 455 9.88 -2.57 -6.87
N ALA A 456 10.86 -1.67 -6.80
CA ALA A 456 11.97 -1.59 -7.73
C ALA A 456 12.93 -2.79 -7.60
N GLY A 457 13.49 -3.22 -8.75
CA GLY A 457 14.43 -4.34 -8.86
C GLY A 457 13.75 -5.65 -9.26
N ASN A 458 14.58 -6.62 -9.61
CA ASN A 458 14.19 -8.00 -9.90
C ASN A 458 15.14 -8.97 -9.19
N VAL A 459 15.21 -8.80 -7.88
CA VAL A 459 16.28 -9.29 -7.01
C VAL A 459 16.55 -10.78 -7.18
N LEU A 460 15.53 -11.63 -7.05
CA LEU A 460 15.72 -13.08 -7.18
C LEU A 460 16.27 -13.47 -8.55
N ASN A 461 15.73 -12.89 -9.62
CA ASN A 461 16.16 -13.17 -10.98
C ASN A 461 17.58 -12.65 -11.26
N ASP A 462 17.94 -11.48 -10.71
CA ASP A 462 19.27 -10.89 -10.88
C ASP A 462 20.33 -11.67 -10.08
N ILE A 463 20.00 -12.15 -8.88
CA ILE A 463 20.85 -13.07 -8.11
C ILE A 463 21.10 -14.36 -8.91
N ILE A 464 20.05 -14.96 -9.48
CA ILE A 464 20.18 -16.16 -10.32
C ILE A 464 21.07 -15.88 -11.55
N LYS A 465 20.82 -14.78 -12.26
CA LYS A 465 21.60 -14.39 -13.45
C LYS A 465 23.06 -14.03 -13.15
N SER A 466 23.37 -13.69 -11.91
CA SER A 466 24.74 -13.39 -11.52
C SER A 466 25.65 -14.62 -11.59
N GLU A 467 25.09 -15.83 -11.49
CA GLU A 467 25.80 -17.11 -11.46
C GLU A 467 26.82 -17.24 -10.31
N VAL A 468 26.68 -16.38 -9.28
CA VAL A 468 27.59 -16.33 -8.12
C VAL A 468 27.11 -17.22 -7.00
N VAL A 469 25.80 -17.33 -6.82
CA VAL A 469 25.19 -18.17 -5.79
C VAL A 469 24.75 -19.50 -6.37
N LYS A 470 24.67 -20.52 -5.51
CA LYS A 470 24.14 -21.81 -5.92
C LYS A 470 22.64 -21.73 -6.19
N VAL A 471 22.23 -22.20 -7.35
CA VAL A 471 20.82 -22.21 -7.78
C VAL A 471 20.41 -23.65 -8.08
N VAL A 472 19.35 -24.11 -7.40
CA VAL A 472 18.74 -25.42 -7.70
C VAL A 472 17.35 -25.20 -8.25
N LYS A 473 17.14 -25.65 -9.48
CA LYS A 473 15.85 -25.59 -10.14
C LYS A 473 15.12 -26.91 -9.99
N LEU A 474 14.00 -26.90 -9.25
CA LEU A 474 13.10 -28.05 -9.12
C LEU A 474 12.18 -28.08 -10.35
N ASP A 475 12.40 -29.01 -11.25
CA ASP A 475 11.68 -29.15 -12.52
C ASP A 475 10.87 -30.45 -12.63
N GLU A 476 11.06 -31.38 -11.71
CA GLU A 476 10.30 -32.61 -11.64
C GLU A 476 8.92 -32.37 -11.02
N ILE A 477 7.87 -32.74 -11.75
CA ILE A 477 6.49 -32.70 -11.27
C ILE A 477 6.19 -34.05 -10.62
N PHE A 478 5.72 -34.04 -9.38
CA PHE A 478 5.36 -35.30 -8.72
C PHE A 478 4.10 -35.92 -9.31
N ARG A 479 4.06 -37.25 -9.33
CA ARG A 479 2.98 -38.03 -9.93
C ARG A 479 1.58 -37.60 -9.48
N GLN A 480 1.40 -37.23 -8.22
CA GLN A 480 0.13 -36.71 -7.71
C GLN A 480 -0.22 -35.34 -8.34
N ALA A 481 0.77 -34.52 -8.64
CA ALA A 481 0.59 -33.22 -9.26
C ALA A 481 0.39 -33.33 -10.79
N GLU A 482 0.83 -34.41 -11.44
CA GLU A 482 0.58 -34.69 -12.87
C GLU A 482 -0.90 -34.99 -13.17
N GLU A 483 -1.68 -35.38 -12.18
CA GLU A 483 -3.12 -35.56 -12.32
C GLU A 483 -3.90 -34.25 -12.39
N SER A 484 -3.33 -33.16 -11.87
CA SER A 484 -3.92 -31.81 -11.89
C SER A 484 -3.63 -31.10 -13.20
N MET A 485 -4.68 -30.74 -13.93
CA MET A 485 -4.55 -29.90 -15.13
C MET A 485 -4.14 -28.47 -14.80
N ILE A 486 -4.37 -27.99 -13.59
CA ILE A 486 -3.85 -26.70 -13.12
C ILE A 486 -2.33 -26.72 -13.21
N VAL A 487 -1.69 -27.73 -12.65
CA VAL A 487 -0.23 -27.88 -12.63
C VAL A 487 0.31 -28.10 -14.05
N VAL A 488 -0.24 -29.06 -14.78
CA VAL A 488 0.16 -29.36 -16.16
C VAL A 488 0.03 -28.13 -17.06
N ASN A 489 -1.08 -27.40 -16.97
CA ASN A 489 -1.32 -26.22 -17.78
C ASN A 489 -0.46 -25.03 -17.34
N ALA A 490 -0.14 -24.88 -16.06
CA ALA A 490 0.81 -23.90 -15.60
C ALA A 490 2.18 -24.08 -16.26
N HIS A 491 2.71 -25.30 -16.26
CA HIS A 491 3.98 -25.62 -16.93
C HIS A 491 3.92 -25.45 -18.46
N ARG A 492 2.79 -25.80 -19.10
CA ARG A 492 2.58 -25.57 -20.55
C ARG A 492 2.57 -24.09 -20.88
N ILE A 493 1.79 -23.30 -20.15
CA ILE A 493 1.71 -21.84 -20.32
C ILE A 493 3.09 -21.21 -20.12
N ASN A 494 3.81 -21.60 -19.10
CA ASN A 494 5.17 -21.10 -18.84
C ASN A 494 6.12 -21.37 -20.03
N LYS A 495 6.01 -22.54 -20.66
CA LYS A 495 6.74 -22.88 -21.89
C LYS A 495 6.18 -22.24 -23.17
N GLY A 496 5.15 -21.37 -23.07
CA GLY A 496 4.48 -20.75 -24.21
C GLY A 496 3.58 -21.69 -25.01
N GLN A 497 3.24 -22.84 -24.43
CA GLN A 497 2.35 -23.81 -25.05
C GLN A 497 0.90 -23.55 -24.64
N PHE A 498 -0.03 -23.80 -25.56
CA PHE A 498 -1.44 -23.65 -25.28
C PHE A 498 -1.92 -24.73 -24.28
N PRO A 499 -2.72 -24.35 -23.25
CA PRO A 499 -3.19 -25.28 -22.21
C PRO A 499 -4.19 -26.30 -22.77
N PHE A 500 -4.30 -27.45 -22.10
CA PHE A 500 -5.39 -28.36 -22.31
C PHE A 500 -6.68 -27.79 -21.70
N LEU A 501 -7.75 -27.71 -22.48
CA LEU A 501 -8.99 -27.08 -22.04
C LEU A 501 -10.11 -28.11 -21.91
N ASN A 502 -10.91 -27.97 -20.84
CA ASN A 502 -12.18 -28.69 -20.67
C ASN A 502 -12.06 -30.22 -20.65
N GLU A 503 -10.99 -30.78 -20.13
CA GLU A 503 -10.90 -32.21 -19.91
C GLU A 503 -11.92 -32.66 -18.84
N LYS A 504 -12.73 -33.66 -19.19
CA LYS A 504 -13.83 -34.12 -18.34
C LYS A 504 -13.30 -34.67 -17.00
N GLY A 505 -13.86 -34.16 -15.89
CA GLY A 505 -13.53 -34.61 -14.55
C GLY A 505 -12.19 -34.05 -14.02
N LYS A 506 -11.61 -33.05 -14.67
CA LYS A 506 -10.39 -32.37 -14.27
C LYS A 506 -10.70 -31.00 -13.62
N ASP A 507 -9.66 -30.26 -13.33
CA ASP A 507 -9.67 -29.06 -12.48
C ASP A 507 -9.38 -27.77 -13.25
N PHE A 508 -9.42 -27.79 -14.60
CA PHE A 508 -9.13 -26.63 -15.44
C PHE A 508 -10.13 -26.49 -16.58
N TYR A 509 -10.92 -25.39 -16.58
CA TYR A 509 -11.97 -25.14 -17.54
C TYR A 509 -11.87 -23.79 -18.21
N PHE A 510 -12.32 -23.70 -19.46
CA PHE A 510 -12.45 -22.46 -20.22
C PHE A 510 -13.84 -22.35 -20.84
N ILE A 511 -14.58 -21.30 -20.49
CA ILE A 511 -15.89 -20.98 -21.04
C ILE A 511 -15.71 -19.89 -22.10
N ARG A 512 -16.03 -20.20 -23.36
CA ARG A 512 -15.91 -19.24 -24.46
C ARG A 512 -17.08 -18.27 -24.48
N GLU A 513 -16.76 -16.99 -24.43
CA GLU A 513 -17.73 -15.89 -24.56
C GLU A 513 -16.99 -14.63 -25.05
N ASN A 514 -17.62 -13.88 -25.98
CA ASN A 514 -17.00 -12.72 -26.60
C ASN A 514 -17.60 -11.39 -26.12
N ASN A 515 -18.82 -11.42 -25.59
CA ASN A 515 -19.49 -10.22 -25.09
C ASN A 515 -19.11 -9.96 -23.63
N PRO A 516 -18.58 -8.78 -23.28
CA PRO A 516 -18.12 -8.48 -21.92
C PRO A 516 -19.25 -8.56 -20.89
N THR A 517 -20.46 -8.14 -21.23
CA THR A 517 -21.62 -8.25 -20.33
C THR A 517 -21.98 -9.71 -20.05
N ASN A 518 -21.91 -10.57 -21.05
CA ASN A 518 -22.16 -12.00 -20.86
C ASN A 518 -21.02 -12.66 -20.06
N ILE A 519 -19.77 -12.25 -20.28
CA ILE A 519 -18.64 -12.71 -19.46
C ILE A 519 -18.91 -12.41 -17.98
N VAL A 520 -19.31 -11.18 -17.65
CA VAL A 520 -19.70 -10.80 -16.30
C VAL A 520 -20.82 -11.69 -15.78
N ASN A 521 -21.92 -11.84 -16.52
CA ASN A 521 -23.06 -12.67 -16.12
C ASN A 521 -22.66 -14.14 -15.86
N ILE A 522 -21.76 -14.70 -16.68
CA ILE A 522 -21.26 -16.06 -16.48
C ILE A 522 -20.43 -16.13 -15.19
N VAL A 523 -19.53 -15.16 -14.95
CA VAL A 523 -18.75 -15.08 -13.71
C VAL A 523 -19.68 -15.01 -12.50
N LEU A 524 -20.70 -14.16 -12.54
CA LEU A 524 -21.70 -14.03 -11.48
C LEU A 524 -22.44 -15.34 -11.22
N SER A 525 -22.90 -16.02 -12.28
CA SER A 525 -23.59 -17.32 -12.17
C SER A 525 -22.66 -18.42 -11.63
N LEU A 526 -21.39 -18.43 -12.03
CA LEU A 526 -20.39 -19.35 -11.50
C LEU A 526 -20.23 -19.17 -10.00
N CYS A 527 -20.07 -17.93 -9.54
CA CYS A 527 -19.84 -17.65 -8.12
C CYS A 527 -21.07 -17.87 -7.24
N LYS A 528 -22.29 -17.56 -7.76
CA LYS A 528 -23.51 -17.63 -6.97
C LYS A 528 -24.10 -19.04 -6.92
N ASP A 529 -24.23 -19.69 -8.08
CA ASP A 529 -25.07 -20.86 -8.22
C ASP A 529 -24.32 -22.10 -8.71
N ARG A 530 -23.56 -21.99 -9.82
CA ARG A 530 -23.05 -23.17 -10.53
C ARG A 530 -21.98 -23.91 -9.76
N LEU A 531 -20.95 -23.21 -9.27
CA LEU A 531 -19.85 -23.83 -8.53
C LEU A 531 -20.26 -24.25 -7.11
N PRO A 532 -20.95 -23.39 -6.34
CA PRO A 532 -21.43 -23.78 -5.01
C PRO A 532 -22.35 -25.02 -5.05
N ASN A 533 -23.32 -25.06 -5.95
CA ASN A 533 -24.26 -26.17 -6.06
C ASN A 533 -23.61 -27.47 -6.53
N TYR A 534 -22.58 -27.36 -7.42
CA TYR A 534 -21.96 -28.56 -7.99
C TYR A 534 -20.90 -29.16 -7.07
N TYR A 535 -20.10 -28.32 -6.40
CA TYR A 535 -18.98 -28.75 -5.56
C TYR A 535 -19.26 -28.69 -4.07
N GLY A 536 -20.39 -28.13 -3.62
CA GLY A 536 -20.73 -27.96 -2.21
C GLY A 536 -19.81 -26.97 -1.48
N ILE A 537 -19.38 -25.91 -2.17
CA ILE A 537 -18.39 -24.92 -1.67
C ILE A 537 -19.06 -23.59 -1.32
N ASP A 538 -18.40 -22.82 -0.44
CA ASP A 538 -18.86 -21.50 -0.04
C ASP A 538 -18.46 -20.43 -1.07
N SER A 539 -19.43 -19.64 -1.55
CA SER A 539 -19.24 -18.62 -2.56
C SER A 539 -18.28 -17.51 -2.15
N LEU A 540 -18.24 -17.17 -0.87
CA LEU A 540 -17.44 -16.05 -0.33
C LEU A 540 -16.04 -16.50 0.11
N ARG A 541 -15.94 -17.70 0.69
CA ARG A 541 -14.71 -18.22 1.28
C ARG A 541 -13.87 -18.97 0.26
N ASP A 542 -14.48 -19.81 -0.56
CA ASP A 542 -13.77 -20.75 -1.42
C ASP A 542 -13.51 -20.20 -2.82
N ILE A 543 -14.31 -19.22 -3.29
CA ILE A 543 -14.19 -18.67 -4.64
C ILE A 543 -13.52 -17.29 -4.60
N GLN A 544 -12.49 -17.13 -5.43
CA GLN A 544 -11.87 -15.83 -5.67
C GLN A 544 -11.91 -15.49 -7.16
N VAL A 545 -12.46 -14.32 -7.47
CA VAL A 545 -12.38 -13.77 -8.83
C VAL A 545 -11.08 -12.98 -8.97
N LEU A 546 -10.26 -13.34 -9.96
CA LEU A 546 -9.00 -12.66 -10.27
C LEU A 546 -9.11 -11.96 -11.62
N THR A 547 -8.72 -10.69 -11.70
CA THR A 547 -8.71 -9.96 -12.98
C THR A 547 -7.42 -9.14 -13.13
N PRO A 548 -6.91 -8.96 -14.37
CA PRO A 548 -5.73 -8.12 -14.59
C PRO A 548 -6.03 -6.62 -14.46
N MET A 549 -7.31 -6.21 -14.52
CA MET A 549 -7.69 -4.80 -14.68
C MET A 549 -8.44 -4.23 -13.47
N LYS A 550 -8.21 -2.93 -13.21
CA LYS A 550 -8.98 -2.18 -12.20
C LYS A 550 -10.27 -1.58 -12.76
N LYS A 551 -10.23 -1.05 -13.99
CA LYS A 551 -11.33 -0.36 -14.68
C LYS A 551 -11.87 -1.19 -15.86
N GLY A 552 -13.04 -0.82 -16.35
CA GLY A 552 -13.76 -1.52 -17.42
C GLY A 552 -14.75 -2.55 -16.90
N ASP A 553 -15.56 -3.14 -17.78
CA ASP A 553 -16.69 -4.01 -17.43
C ASP A 553 -16.26 -5.28 -16.67
N VAL A 554 -15.11 -5.85 -17.05
CA VAL A 554 -14.51 -7.01 -16.39
C VAL A 554 -13.41 -6.61 -15.40
N GLY A 555 -13.33 -5.33 -15.03
CA GLY A 555 -12.40 -4.81 -14.02
C GLY A 555 -12.90 -4.98 -12.59
N ILE A 556 -12.02 -4.81 -11.61
CA ILE A 556 -12.33 -5.01 -10.18
C ILE A 556 -13.54 -4.19 -9.74
N ASN A 557 -13.60 -2.91 -10.11
CA ASN A 557 -14.63 -2.01 -9.62
C ASN A 557 -16.04 -2.46 -10.05
N ALA A 558 -16.20 -2.85 -11.31
CA ALA A 558 -17.46 -3.35 -11.82
C ALA A 558 -17.80 -4.73 -11.23
N LEU A 559 -16.82 -5.65 -11.22
CA LEU A 559 -17.03 -7.01 -10.71
C LEU A 559 -17.39 -7.00 -9.22
N ASN A 560 -16.68 -6.21 -8.37
CA ASN A 560 -17.02 -6.13 -6.95
C ASN A 560 -18.44 -5.64 -6.72
N LYS A 561 -18.87 -4.59 -7.43
CA LYS A 561 -20.23 -4.07 -7.31
C LYS A 561 -21.28 -5.12 -7.72
N HIS A 562 -21.04 -5.83 -8.83
CA HIS A 562 -21.98 -6.87 -9.28
C HIS A 562 -21.99 -8.08 -8.36
N LEU A 563 -20.82 -8.56 -7.92
CA LEU A 563 -20.69 -9.69 -6.99
C LEU A 563 -21.30 -9.38 -5.62
N GLN A 564 -21.08 -8.20 -5.07
CA GLN A 564 -21.72 -7.75 -3.83
C GLN A 564 -23.25 -7.85 -3.95
N ASN A 565 -23.81 -7.28 -5.03
CA ASN A 565 -25.27 -7.26 -5.21
C ASN A 565 -25.89 -8.66 -5.28
N ILE A 566 -25.19 -9.67 -5.80
CA ILE A 566 -25.74 -11.02 -5.92
C ILE A 566 -25.37 -11.95 -4.76
N LEU A 567 -24.17 -11.80 -4.18
CA LEU A 567 -23.69 -12.67 -3.10
C LEU A 567 -24.05 -12.12 -1.72
N ASN A 568 -24.11 -10.81 -1.56
CA ASN A 568 -24.52 -10.13 -0.36
C ASN A 568 -25.55 -9.03 -0.65
N PRO A 569 -26.76 -9.38 -1.12
CA PRO A 569 -27.77 -8.39 -1.48
C PRO A 569 -28.23 -7.57 -0.27
N LYS A 570 -28.74 -6.35 -0.56
CA LYS A 570 -29.39 -5.53 0.47
C LYS A 570 -30.55 -6.26 1.08
N ALA A 571 -30.64 -6.29 2.41
CA ALA A 571 -31.72 -6.91 3.15
C ALA A 571 -32.11 -6.02 4.34
N TYR A 572 -33.36 -6.18 4.81
CA TYR A 572 -33.83 -5.48 6.00
C TYR A 572 -32.98 -5.86 7.22
N GLY A 573 -32.52 -4.85 7.97
CA GLY A 573 -31.65 -5.05 9.14
C GLY A 573 -30.17 -5.25 8.84
N LYS A 574 -29.72 -5.19 7.57
CA LYS A 574 -28.30 -5.12 7.23
C LYS A 574 -27.87 -3.66 7.15
N GLU A 575 -26.96 -3.29 8.04
CA GLU A 575 -26.36 -1.95 8.04
C GLU A 575 -25.42 -1.77 6.84
N GLU A 576 -25.41 -0.55 6.31
CA GLU A 576 -24.60 -0.13 5.17
C GLU A 576 -23.86 1.18 5.49
N LYS A 577 -22.63 1.30 4.97
CA LYS A 577 -21.84 2.54 5.06
C LYS A 577 -21.20 2.87 3.71
N ILE A 578 -21.40 4.11 3.27
CA ILE A 578 -20.71 4.63 2.08
C ILE A 578 -19.46 5.38 2.52
N ILE A 579 -18.34 5.05 1.90
CA ILE A 579 -17.05 5.72 2.10
C ILE A 579 -16.46 6.03 0.70
N GLY A 580 -16.40 7.31 0.36
CA GLY A 580 -16.06 7.70 -1.01
C GLY A 580 -17.04 7.10 -2.02
N ASP A 581 -16.50 6.36 -2.99
CA ASP A 581 -17.30 5.69 -4.04
C ASP A 581 -17.69 4.24 -3.68
N GLU A 582 -17.29 3.73 -2.50
CA GLU A 582 -17.56 2.35 -2.09
C GLU A 582 -18.66 2.25 -1.04
N LEU A 583 -19.54 1.28 -1.25
CA LEU A 583 -20.58 0.88 -0.32
C LEU A 583 -20.14 -0.39 0.41
N PHE A 584 -20.00 -0.32 1.73
CA PHE A 584 -19.78 -1.47 2.60
C PHE A 584 -21.10 -1.90 3.24
N ARG A 585 -21.29 -3.20 3.39
CA ARG A 585 -22.47 -3.83 3.98
C ARG A 585 -22.05 -4.96 4.91
N VAL A 586 -22.77 -5.17 5.99
CA VAL A 586 -22.56 -6.34 6.88
C VAL A 586 -22.60 -7.63 6.05
N GLY A 587 -21.57 -8.48 6.22
CA GLY A 587 -21.34 -9.71 5.46
C GLY A 587 -20.48 -9.53 4.20
N ASP A 588 -20.02 -8.32 3.87
CA ASP A 588 -19.13 -8.10 2.73
C ASP A 588 -17.75 -8.72 2.94
N LYS A 589 -17.21 -9.29 1.86
CA LYS A 589 -15.82 -9.70 1.77
C LYS A 589 -14.94 -8.49 1.46
N VAL A 590 -14.02 -8.19 2.35
CA VAL A 590 -13.12 -7.03 2.25
C VAL A 590 -11.65 -7.44 2.29
N MET A 591 -10.77 -6.52 1.92
CA MET A 591 -9.32 -6.68 1.99
C MET A 591 -8.68 -5.40 2.53
N GLN A 592 -7.74 -5.56 3.43
CA GLN A 592 -6.82 -4.50 3.85
C GLN A 592 -5.93 -4.11 2.68
N ILE A 593 -5.80 -2.81 2.39
CA ILE A 593 -5.02 -2.32 1.23
C ILE A 593 -3.78 -1.51 1.59
N LYS A 594 -3.55 -1.33 2.88
CA LYS A 594 -2.36 -0.68 3.48
C LYS A 594 -1.86 -1.54 4.64
N ASN A 595 -0.56 -1.49 4.93
CA ASN A 595 -0.07 -2.06 6.17
C ASN A 595 -0.41 -1.09 7.31
N ASN A 596 -1.04 -1.59 8.36
CA ASN A 596 -1.28 -0.85 9.59
C ASN A 596 -0.76 -1.68 10.76
N TYR A 597 0.39 -1.28 11.28
CA TYR A 597 1.12 -2.02 12.32
C TYR A 597 0.56 -1.79 13.72
N SER A 598 -0.20 -0.70 13.92
CA SER A 598 -0.78 -0.29 15.20
C SER A 598 -2.26 -0.67 15.37
N THR A 599 -2.89 -1.27 14.36
CA THR A 599 -4.28 -1.72 14.47
C THR A 599 -4.34 -2.93 15.38
N GLU A 600 -5.03 -2.79 16.50
CA GLU A 600 -5.24 -3.87 17.47
C GLU A 600 -6.23 -4.90 16.93
N TRP A 601 -5.99 -6.16 17.25
CA TRP A 601 -6.90 -7.26 16.99
C TRP A 601 -7.04 -8.19 18.19
N GLU A 602 -8.19 -8.84 18.28
CA GLU A 602 -8.50 -9.81 19.34
C GLU A 602 -8.99 -11.14 18.72
N ILE A 603 -8.59 -12.25 19.30
CA ILE A 603 -9.18 -13.57 19.01
C ILE A 603 -10.14 -13.91 20.13
N ILE A 604 -11.43 -14.00 19.81
CA ILE A 604 -12.51 -14.26 20.77
C ILE A 604 -13.06 -15.66 20.53
N LYS A 605 -12.96 -16.54 21.53
CA LYS A 605 -13.58 -17.88 21.50
C LYS A 605 -14.49 -18.05 22.72
N GLY A 606 -15.76 -18.40 22.45
CA GLY A 606 -16.75 -18.60 23.51
C GLY A 606 -17.04 -17.36 24.36
N GLY A 607 -16.92 -16.15 23.77
CA GLY A 607 -17.12 -14.88 24.46
C GLY A 607 -15.96 -14.42 25.35
N THR A 608 -14.82 -15.12 25.30
CA THR A 608 -13.62 -14.76 26.07
C THR A 608 -12.46 -14.49 25.11
N ILE A 609 -11.73 -13.41 25.38
CA ILE A 609 -10.53 -13.06 24.60
C ILE A 609 -9.44 -14.09 24.92
N GLN A 610 -8.97 -14.81 23.91
CA GLN A 610 -7.91 -15.81 24.01
C GLN A 610 -6.53 -15.20 23.70
N GLU A 611 -6.50 -14.28 22.74
CA GLU A 611 -5.26 -13.68 22.27
C GLU A 611 -5.53 -12.24 21.84
N LYS A 612 -4.56 -11.37 22.04
CA LYS A 612 -4.53 -9.99 21.52
C LYS A 612 -3.21 -9.74 20.80
N GLY A 613 -3.25 -8.87 19.82
CA GLY A 613 -2.04 -8.44 19.13
C GLY A 613 -2.30 -7.23 18.28
N GLU A 614 -1.28 -6.83 17.54
CA GLU A 614 -1.31 -5.67 16.68
C GLU A 614 -0.90 -6.03 15.25
N GLY A 615 -1.39 -5.24 14.30
CA GLY A 615 -1.04 -5.27 12.89
C GLY A 615 -2.01 -6.03 12.02
N VAL A 616 -2.54 -5.31 11.01
CA VAL A 616 -3.29 -5.83 9.87
C VAL A 616 -2.58 -5.39 8.60
N PHE A 617 -2.40 -6.32 7.64
CA PHE A 617 -1.47 -6.09 6.54
C PHE A 617 -2.17 -6.05 5.18
N ASN A 618 -1.52 -5.35 4.24
CA ASN A 618 -1.98 -5.30 2.86
C ASN A 618 -2.10 -6.71 2.27
N GLY A 619 -3.30 -7.04 1.81
CA GLY A 619 -3.66 -8.36 1.29
C GLY A 619 -4.43 -9.24 2.27
N ASP A 620 -4.55 -8.88 3.55
CA ASP A 620 -5.37 -9.63 4.50
C ASP A 620 -6.85 -9.51 4.12
N PHE A 621 -7.54 -10.66 4.04
CA PHE A 621 -8.97 -10.71 3.74
C PHE A 621 -9.78 -10.87 5.02
N GLY A 622 -10.92 -10.22 5.04
CA GLY A 622 -11.86 -10.32 6.16
C GLY A 622 -13.30 -10.18 5.71
N PHE A 623 -14.19 -10.31 6.69
CA PHE A 623 -15.63 -10.13 6.51
C PHE A 623 -16.13 -9.05 7.45
N VAL A 624 -16.99 -8.16 6.92
CA VAL A 624 -17.65 -7.15 7.73
C VAL A 624 -18.66 -7.83 8.65
N MET A 625 -18.40 -7.79 9.95
CA MET A 625 -19.26 -8.43 10.96
C MET A 625 -20.37 -7.50 11.46
N ASP A 626 -20.03 -6.23 11.64
CA ASP A 626 -20.95 -5.22 12.17
C ASP A 626 -20.59 -3.82 11.69
N ILE A 627 -21.58 -2.95 11.57
CA ILE A 627 -21.45 -1.52 11.26
C ILE A 627 -22.29 -0.75 12.28
N ASN A 628 -21.64 -0.17 13.27
CA ASN A 628 -22.29 0.66 14.26
C ASN A 628 -22.22 2.14 13.80
N GLN A 629 -23.39 2.70 13.41
CA GLN A 629 -23.49 4.09 12.96
C GLN A 629 -23.35 5.09 14.11
N ASP A 630 -23.80 4.74 15.31
CA ASP A 630 -23.80 5.62 16.48
C ASP A 630 -22.37 5.80 17.03
N ASP A 631 -21.65 4.69 17.21
CA ASP A 631 -20.26 4.68 17.69
C ASP A 631 -19.24 4.95 16.54
N ARG A 632 -19.71 4.95 15.28
CA ARG A 632 -18.90 5.15 14.06
C ARG A 632 -17.77 4.11 13.92
N ILE A 633 -18.08 2.86 14.23
CA ILE A 633 -17.15 1.73 14.21
C ILE A 633 -17.66 0.69 13.21
N MET A 634 -16.72 0.07 12.49
CA MET A 634 -16.92 -1.13 11.69
C MET A 634 -16.06 -2.26 12.24
N LYS A 635 -16.68 -3.41 12.51
CA LYS A 635 -16.00 -4.63 12.97
C LYS A 635 -15.75 -5.56 11.80
N ILE A 636 -14.51 -6.05 11.70
CA ILE A 636 -14.08 -6.96 10.65
C ILE A 636 -13.42 -8.19 11.25
N LEU A 637 -13.81 -9.36 10.76
CA LEU A 637 -13.18 -10.62 11.10
C LEU A 637 -12.18 -11.00 10.01
N PHE A 638 -10.89 -10.86 10.29
CA PHE A 638 -9.82 -11.30 9.42
C PHE A 638 -9.43 -12.74 9.68
N ASP A 639 -9.10 -13.47 8.61
CA ASP A 639 -8.63 -14.86 8.66
C ASP A 639 -9.55 -15.81 9.44
N ASP A 640 -10.84 -15.49 9.56
CA ASP A 640 -11.87 -16.19 10.33
C ASP A 640 -11.61 -16.28 11.86
N GLU A 641 -10.66 -15.51 12.39
CA GLU A 641 -10.28 -15.59 13.81
C GLU A 641 -10.04 -14.22 14.46
N LYS A 642 -9.47 -13.25 13.74
CA LYS A 642 -9.04 -11.96 14.28
C LYS A 642 -10.13 -10.91 14.13
N GLU A 643 -10.73 -10.49 15.22
CA GLU A 643 -11.66 -9.36 15.24
C GLU A 643 -10.91 -8.05 15.35
N VAL A 644 -11.24 -7.11 14.46
CA VAL A 644 -10.63 -5.78 14.35
C VAL A 644 -11.71 -4.72 14.31
N GLU A 645 -11.55 -3.66 15.09
CA GLU A 645 -12.42 -2.49 15.06
C GLU A 645 -11.78 -1.36 14.27
N TYR A 646 -12.51 -0.86 13.27
CA TYR A 646 -12.13 0.30 12.47
C TYR A 646 -13.03 1.48 12.77
N ASN A 647 -12.45 2.62 13.12
CA ASN A 647 -13.17 3.87 13.06
C ASN A 647 -13.51 4.23 11.61
N PHE A 648 -14.60 4.92 11.35
CA PHE A 648 -15.02 5.27 9.98
C PHE A 648 -14.00 6.12 9.20
N ASN A 649 -13.12 6.84 9.88
CA ASN A 649 -12.02 7.58 9.27
C ASN A 649 -10.86 6.70 8.76
N GLN A 650 -10.79 5.43 9.20
CA GLN A 650 -9.78 4.44 8.79
C GLN A 650 -10.26 3.54 7.66
N LEU A 651 -11.54 3.62 7.27
CA LEU A 651 -12.12 2.73 6.25
C LEU A 651 -11.58 2.93 4.83
N ASP A 652 -10.78 3.97 4.60
CA ASP A 652 -10.00 4.13 3.36
C ASP A 652 -8.87 3.10 3.22
N GLU A 653 -8.56 2.36 4.29
CA GLU A 653 -7.64 1.23 4.30
C GLU A 653 -8.26 -0.08 3.79
N LEU A 654 -9.57 -0.10 3.59
CA LEU A 654 -10.33 -1.27 3.18
C LEU A 654 -10.88 -1.14 1.77
N LYS A 655 -11.04 -2.28 1.09
CA LYS A 655 -11.69 -2.39 -0.22
C LYS A 655 -12.54 -3.66 -0.29
N LEU A 656 -13.63 -3.61 -1.06
CA LEU A 656 -14.35 -4.83 -1.40
C LEU A 656 -13.42 -5.81 -2.14
N SER A 657 -13.51 -7.10 -1.85
CA SER A 657 -12.58 -8.10 -2.35
C SER A 657 -13.21 -9.39 -2.88
N TYR A 658 -14.44 -9.33 -3.34
CA TYR A 658 -15.04 -10.41 -4.12
C TYR A 658 -14.23 -10.70 -5.39
N ALA A 659 -13.72 -9.63 -6.03
CA ALA A 659 -12.75 -9.68 -7.10
C ALA A 659 -11.50 -8.86 -6.70
N THR A 660 -10.31 -9.38 -7.02
CA THR A 660 -9.02 -8.70 -6.78
C THR A 660 -8.12 -8.74 -8.01
N THR A 661 -7.05 -7.93 -8.02
CA THR A 661 -6.03 -8.08 -9.08
C THR A 661 -5.16 -9.29 -8.81
N VAL A 662 -4.62 -9.87 -9.89
CA VAL A 662 -3.63 -10.94 -9.81
C VAL A 662 -2.41 -10.52 -8.96
N HIS A 663 -1.97 -9.26 -9.05
CA HIS A 663 -0.87 -8.74 -8.23
C HIS A 663 -1.18 -8.81 -6.71
N LYS A 664 -2.42 -8.48 -6.33
CA LYS A 664 -2.82 -8.52 -4.92
C LYS A 664 -3.13 -9.92 -4.40
N SER A 665 -3.24 -10.91 -5.28
CA SER A 665 -3.39 -12.32 -4.90
C SER A 665 -2.05 -13.04 -4.70
N GLN A 666 -0.91 -12.38 -4.96
CA GLN A 666 0.40 -12.99 -4.71
C GLN A 666 0.55 -13.37 -3.23
N GLY A 667 1.19 -14.50 -2.97
CA GLY A 667 1.30 -15.08 -1.63
C GLY A 667 0.02 -15.72 -1.08
N SER A 668 -1.13 -15.59 -1.79
CA SER A 668 -2.40 -16.20 -1.42
C SER A 668 -2.71 -17.41 -2.30
N GLU A 669 -3.46 -18.37 -1.75
CA GLU A 669 -4.05 -19.49 -2.52
C GLU A 669 -5.54 -19.61 -2.21
N PHE A 670 -6.30 -20.04 -3.19
CA PHE A 670 -7.76 -20.16 -3.08
C PHE A 670 -8.21 -21.54 -3.56
N PRO A 671 -9.22 -22.14 -2.95
CA PRO A 671 -9.76 -23.40 -3.46
C PRO A 671 -10.19 -23.29 -4.93
N VAL A 672 -10.87 -22.22 -5.31
CA VAL A 672 -11.37 -21.99 -6.66
C VAL A 672 -10.99 -20.60 -7.16
N VAL A 673 -10.43 -20.53 -8.35
CA VAL A 673 -10.14 -19.26 -9.05
C VAL A 673 -11.03 -19.15 -10.28
N VAL A 674 -11.74 -18.03 -10.40
CA VAL A 674 -12.49 -17.65 -11.61
C VAL A 674 -11.81 -16.42 -12.21
N MET A 675 -11.47 -16.47 -13.52
CA MET A 675 -10.75 -15.37 -14.17
C MET A 675 -11.40 -14.99 -15.49
N PRO A 676 -11.92 -13.75 -15.66
CA PRO A 676 -12.34 -13.24 -16.95
C PRO A 676 -11.12 -12.99 -17.84
N ILE A 677 -11.20 -13.44 -19.09
CA ILE A 677 -10.18 -13.29 -20.14
C ILE A 677 -10.75 -12.40 -21.25
N TYR A 678 -10.38 -11.15 -21.26
CA TYR A 678 -10.91 -10.16 -22.19
C TYR A 678 -9.85 -9.13 -22.59
N TRP A 679 -10.24 -8.21 -23.49
CA TRP A 679 -9.37 -7.12 -23.93
C TRP A 679 -8.83 -6.30 -22.77
N GLY A 680 -7.58 -5.90 -22.88
CA GLY A 680 -6.90 -5.04 -21.93
C GLY A 680 -5.57 -4.50 -22.50
N PRO A 681 -4.93 -3.58 -21.78
CA PRO A 681 -3.61 -3.10 -22.16
C PRO A 681 -2.61 -4.25 -22.33
N PRO A 682 -1.80 -4.27 -23.41
CA PRO A 682 -0.84 -5.36 -23.66
C PRO A 682 0.13 -5.63 -22.51
N MET A 683 0.43 -4.61 -21.71
CA MET A 683 1.30 -4.73 -20.52
C MET A 683 0.68 -5.59 -19.40
N LEU A 684 -0.66 -5.72 -19.38
CA LEU A 684 -1.38 -6.54 -18.40
C LEU A 684 -1.76 -7.92 -18.95
N LEU A 685 -1.69 -8.12 -20.27
CA LEU A 685 -1.98 -9.41 -20.91
C LEU A 685 -0.69 -10.18 -21.16
N THR A 686 -0.01 -10.56 -20.08
CA THR A 686 1.29 -11.26 -20.12
C THR A 686 1.18 -12.70 -19.65
N ARG A 687 2.13 -13.52 -20.10
CA ARG A 687 2.25 -14.93 -19.72
C ARG A 687 2.39 -15.11 -18.21
N ASN A 688 3.26 -14.33 -17.58
CA ASN A 688 3.53 -14.39 -16.15
C ASN A 688 2.30 -14.04 -15.32
N LEU A 689 1.47 -13.08 -15.79
CA LEU A 689 0.24 -12.73 -15.09
C LEU A 689 -0.77 -13.88 -15.14
N LEU A 690 -0.96 -14.49 -16.32
CA LEU A 690 -1.82 -15.65 -16.46
C LEU A 690 -1.30 -16.83 -15.61
N TYR A 691 -0.01 -17.11 -15.70
CA TYR A 691 0.65 -18.15 -14.91
C TYR A 691 0.45 -17.93 -13.41
N THR A 692 0.70 -16.71 -12.92
CA THR A 692 0.49 -16.38 -11.50
C THR A 692 -0.97 -16.56 -11.09
N ALA A 693 -1.94 -16.14 -11.94
CA ALA A 693 -3.36 -16.27 -11.63
C ALA A 693 -3.80 -17.73 -11.47
N ILE A 694 -3.42 -18.60 -12.41
CA ILE A 694 -3.82 -20.02 -12.38
C ILE A 694 -3.15 -20.77 -11.24
N THR A 695 -1.90 -20.42 -10.91
CA THR A 695 -1.17 -21.04 -9.78
C THR A 695 -1.66 -20.61 -8.41
N ARG A 696 -2.61 -19.66 -8.32
CA ARG A 696 -3.32 -19.34 -7.07
C ARG A 696 -4.44 -20.31 -6.74
N ALA A 697 -4.87 -21.15 -7.68
CA ALA A 697 -5.93 -22.13 -7.43
C ALA A 697 -5.37 -23.45 -6.87
N LYS A 698 -6.04 -23.98 -5.85
CA LYS A 698 -5.75 -25.32 -5.28
C LYS A 698 -6.52 -26.42 -6.01
N ASN A 699 -7.84 -26.22 -6.22
CA ASN A 699 -8.73 -27.30 -6.63
C ASN A 699 -9.37 -27.07 -7.98
N LEU A 700 -9.59 -25.81 -8.41
CA LEU A 700 -10.29 -25.53 -9.65
C LEU A 700 -9.93 -24.17 -10.24
N VAL A 701 -9.72 -24.13 -11.54
CA VAL A 701 -9.61 -22.91 -12.35
C VAL A 701 -10.73 -22.88 -13.39
N VAL A 702 -11.45 -21.76 -13.46
CA VAL A 702 -12.42 -21.49 -14.52
C VAL A 702 -12.07 -20.15 -15.18
N LEU A 703 -11.61 -20.21 -16.42
CA LEU A 703 -11.38 -19.04 -17.25
C LEU A 703 -12.65 -18.76 -18.09
N VAL A 704 -13.04 -17.48 -18.21
CA VAL A 704 -14.26 -17.09 -18.95
C VAL A 704 -13.92 -15.98 -19.93
N GLY A 705 -14.11 -16.15 -21.22
CA GLY A 705 -13.88 -15.09 -22.19
C GLY A 705 -13.43 -15.53 -23.57
N GLU A 706 -12.63 -14.70 -24.22
CA GLU A 706 -12.19 -14.93 -25.59
C GLU A 706 -10.85 -15.68 -25.66
N GLU A 707 -10.82 -16.76 -26.43
CA GLU A 707 -9.61 -17.57 -26.64
C GLU A 707 -8.46 -16.77 -27.28
N ARG A 708 -8.76 -15.76 -28.12
CA ARG A 708 -7.72 -14.90 -28.73
C ARG A 708 -6.87 -14.18 -27.68
N TYR A 709 -7.49 -13.68 -26.59
CA TYR A 709 -6.74 -13.01 -25.54
C TYR A 709 -5.97 -14.00 -24.66
N LEU A 710 -6.49 -15.20 -24.45
CA LEU A 710 -5.74 -16.29 -23.82
C LEU A 710 -4.47 -16.60 -24.64
N ARG A 711 -4.60 -16.74 -25.97
CA ARG A 711 -3.43 -16.93 -26.87
C ARG A 711 -2.47 -15.75 -26.83
N THR A 712 -3.01 -14.51 -26.78
CA THR A 712 -2.20 -13.30 -26.65
C THR A 712 -1.38 -13.33 -25.34
N MET A 713 -2.01 -13.67 -24.21
CA MET A 713 -1.30 -13.77 -22.93
C MET A 713 -0.18 -14.81 -22.96
N ILE A 714 -0.46 -15.99 -23.50
CA ILE A 714 0.52 -17.08 -23.60
C ILE A 714 1.69 -16.70 -24.53
N GLY A 715 1.39 -16.05 -25.66
CA GLY A 715 2.41 -15.56 -26.61
C GLY A 715 3.20 -14.37 -26.11
N ASN A 716 2.63 -13.58 -25.20
CA ASN A 716 3.25 -12.38 -24.68
C ASN A 716 4.21 -12.69 -23.54
N ASN A 717 5.44 -13.07 -23.89
CA ASN A 717 6.54 -13.28 -22.96
C ASN A 717 7.34 -12.00 -22.69
N ARG A 718 6.75 -10.84 -22.93
CA ARG A 718 7.36 -9.59 -22.51
C ARG A 718 7.32 -9.55 -20.98
N ILE A 719 8.31 -10.19 -20.37
CA ILE A 719 8.75 -9.82 -19.04
C ILE A 719 9.09 -8.34 -19.21
N THR A 720 8.40 -7.47 -18.52
CA THR A 720 8.73 -6.05 -18.52
C THR A 720 10.20 -5.99 -18.13
N LYS A 721 11.06 -5.66 -19.10
CA LYS A 721 12.51 -5.63 -18.87
C LYS A 721 12.74 -4.58 -17.80
N ARG A 722 12.97 -5.04 -16.58
CA ARG A 722 13.28 -4.14 -15.48
C ARG A 722 14.70 -3.67 -15.62
N TYR A 723 14.89 -2.38 -15.50
CA TYR A 723 16.21 -1.78 -15.44
C TYR A 723 16.75 -1.99 -14.03
N SER A 724 17.63 -2.97 -13.90
CA SER A 724 18.41 -3.28 -12.72
C SER A 724 19.85 -3.61 -13.15
N SER A 725 20.82 -3.25 -12.36
CA SER A 725 22.22 -3.64 -12.58
C SER A 725 22.75 -4.56 -11.49
N LEU A 726 21.88 -5.11 -10.68
CA LEU A 726 22.26 -5.95 -9.53
C LEU A 726 23.10 -7.18 -9.98
N ASP A 727 22.68 -7.87 -11.03
CA ASP A 727 23.41 -9.01 -11.60
C ASP A 727 24.83 -8.63 -12.04
N TYR A 728 24.97 -7.47 -12.68
CA TYR A 728 26.27 -6.93 -13.09
C TYR A 728 27.14 -6.57 -11.87
N LYS A 729 26.57 -5.92 -10.86
CA LYS A 729 27.29 -5.53 -9.65
C LYS A 729 27.77 -6.76 -8.85
N ILE A 730 26.94 -7.79 -8.69
CA ILE A 730 27.31 -9.03 -8.01
C ILE A 730 28.50 -9.69 -8.72
N ARG A 731 28.46 -9.80 -10.05
CA ARG A 731 29.57 -10.40 -10.83
C ARG A 731 30.88 -9.59 -10.73
N ASN A 732 30.78 -8.25 -10.78
CA ASN A 732 31.99 -7.42 -10.79
C ASN A 732 32.65 -7.29 -9.42
N ILE A 733 31.93 -7.43 -8.32
CA ILE A 733 32.56 -7.52 -6.99
C ILE A 733 33.53 -8.69 -6.94
N LEU A 734 33.21 -9.81 -7.62
CA LEU A 734 34.12 -10.96 -7.70
C LEU A 734 35.45 -10.70 -8.40
N THR A 735 35.50 -9.72 -9.30
CA THR A 735 36.72 -9.36 -10.03
C THR A 735 37.57 -8.34 -9.28
N MET A 736 37.04 -7.77 -8.19
CA MET A 736 37.73 -6.80 -7.33
C MET A 736 38.39 -7.44 -6.10
N PHE A 737 38.07 -8.69 -5.80
CA PHE A 737 38.69 -9.54 -4.80
C PHE A 737 39.43 -10.73 -5.45
#